data_7b146394da4dc418b021abeac964c9ed
#
_entry.id   7b146394da4dc418b021abeac964c9ed
#
_cell.length_a   1.000
_cell.length_b   1.000
_cell.length_c   1.000
_cell.angle_alpha   90.00
_cell.angle_beta   90.00
_cell.angle_gamma   90.00
#
_symmetry.space_group_name_H-M   'P 1'
#
loop_
_entity.id
_entity.type
_entity.pdbx_description
1 polymer ?
#
loop_
_entity_poly.entity_id
_entity_poly.type
_entity_poly.pdbx_seq_one_letter_code
_entity_poly.pdbx_strand_id
1 'polypeptide(L)'
;MRKNAAQDRAMAFSDVKVHYYRPMFRIRSRRFLVFFALIPIACVLSSAGTAQVVSSQIQDQVEEHFAAAQQAQQQGRLDDAVQEYLAVLKLAPGLPEAYVNLGLVYYAQSKFDDSARALSTAGKLRPGMRGVSLWLGIDEVRLNHPELGATLLREAIRLDPQEKLAQNWLGTALWDAGQMDAALIQLRNAATLFPDDPDLLFALGEAYGKAANQQSVRLLEDSAGTAISDRIYASTYAADRDWTKAEGHLRRAIQRDPHSVYEHLELADVFLEQANLSAAREQLDQASGLAPHSAGVLARSGLLLILAGQQAEGLSAIEQAIEVDRNEALDELGLPAADTFGANQADAALLSICRDAVARLNADQTTNPSREAALAALYARLGNDDDSTRAYNTLPVASLSAKSPESSLSQAIRSMHQHRYDDAEAALLRWLATHPGDLSARFQLVQSRRQIAMAQIARLLSIAPDSYHVHQLLGQLYADREEDDKALAEYLAVAAARPNLPDVHFWLGHLYWKHGDADHAFAELTRQLELDPGHAEANGELGAVLVAQDRAAEAIPHLESAIRSKPDLWPAYQQLGSAYAAQKNYTRAEAVLKRGLAHDRDGAAHYQLGLVLRSEGKTAEAAQVFAQVRAIKNERSAATSTDDHADDGAKQ
;
A
#
# COMPACT_ATOMS: atom_id res chain seq x y z
N MET A 1 19.04 17.92 -14.83
CA MET A 1 19.28 16.83 -13.87
C MET A 1 18.11 16.60 -12.90
N ARG A 2 17.51 17.62 -12.23
CA ARG A 2 16.36 17.38 -11.30
C ARG A 2 15.06 16.93 -12.00
N LYS A 3 14.76 17.38 -13.22
CA LYS A 3 13.57 16.95 -14.00
C LYS A 3 13.65 15.48 -14.44
N ASN A 4 14.84 15.00 -14.80
CA ASN A 4 15.02 13.60 -15.20
C ASN A 4 14.89 12.64 -14.01
N ALA A 5 15.38 13.02 -12.82
CA ALA A 5 15.23 12.19 -11.62
C ALA A 5 13.77 12.07 -11.14
N ALA A 6 12.93 13.10 -11.34
CA ALA A 6 11.51 13.03 -11.05
C ALA A 6 10.75 12.16 -12.07
N GLN A 7 11.17 12.19 -13.35
CA GLN A 7 10.64 11.34 -14.41
C GLN A 7 11.03 9.87 -14.21
N ASP A 8 12.28 9.61 -13.84
CA ASP A 8 12.76 8.25 -13.52
C ASP A 8 12.05 7.67 -12.28
N ARG A 9 11.73 8.51 -11.30
CA ARG A 9 10.94 8.12 -10.13
C ARG A 9 9.47 7.84 -10.47
N ALA A 10 8.85 8.65 -11.31
CA ALA A 10 7.48 8.41 -11.79
C ALA A 10 7.39 7.09 -12.58
N MET A 11 8.40 6.75 -13.38
CA MET A 11 8.48 5.49 -14.13
C MET A 11 8.59 4.25 -13.23
N ALA A 12 9.19 4.37 -12.04
CA ALA A 12 9.33 3.25 -11.12
C ALA A 12 7.99 2.76 -10.53
N PHE A 13 6.95 3.60 -10.48
CA PHE A 13 5.68 3.26 -9.85
C PHE A 13 4.70 2.46 -10.73
N SER A 14 4.92 2.35 -12.05
CA SER A 14 4.04 1.60 -12.94
C SER A 14 4.03 0.08 -12.71
N ASP A 15 5.08 -0.43 -12.07
CA ASP A 15 5.32 -1.86 -11.92
C ASP A 15 5.13 -2.35 -10.47
N VAL A 16 4.29 -1.71 -9.67
CA VAL A 16 4.02 -2.16 -8.29
C VAL A 16 3.37 -3.54 -8.35
N LYS A 17 4.16 -4.58 -8.21
CA LYS A 17 3.70 -5.94 -7.98
C LYS A 17 2.90 -5.96 -6.69
N VAL A 18 1.60 -6.14 -6.81
CA VAL A 18 0.74 -6.40 -5.66
C VAL A 18 0.99 -7.85 -5.24
N HIS A 19 2.16 -8.12 -4.68
CA HIS A 19 2.41 -9.40 -4.04
C HIS A 19 1.66 -9.44 -2.72
N TYR A 20 1.03 -10.59 -2.47
CA TYR A 20 0.32 -10.94 -1.25
C TYR A 20 1.25 -10.94 -0.02
N TYR A 21 1.72 -9.76 0.39
CA TYR A 21 2.23 -9.58 1.72
C TYR A 21 1.07 -9.12 2.60
N ARG A 22 0.76 -9.88 3.64
CA ARG A 22 -0.15 -9.43 4.70
C ARG A 22 0.32 -8.06 5.16
N PRO A 23 -0.52 -7.03 5.08
CA PRO A 23 -0.10 -5.69 5.44
C PRO A 23 0.11 -5.65 6.95
N MET A 24 1.37 -5.61 7.38
CA MET A 24 1.75 -5.17 8.71
C MET A 24 2.09 -3.69 8.69
N PHE A 25 1.29 -2.89 8.03
CA PHE A 25 1.38 -1.45 8.18
C PHE A 25 0.46 -1.00 9.30
N ARG A 26 0.89 -1.21 10.55
CA ARG A 26 0.49 -0.30 11.61
C ARG A 26 1.22 1.01 11.32
N ILE A 27 0.52 2.00 10.76
CA ILE A 27 1.01 3.37 10.64
C ILE A 27 1.35 3.86 12.05
N ARG A 28 2.58 3.61 12.46
CA ARG A 28 3.14 4.13 13.71
C ARG A 28 3.96 5.35 13.34
N SER A 29 3.29 6.43 12.90
CA SER A 29 3.95 7.71 12.70
C SER A 29 4.53 8.20 14.02
N ARG A 30 5.83 8.04 14.20
CA ARG A 30 6.60 8.71 15.23
C ARG A 30 7.57 9.67 14.56
N ARG A 31 7.24 10.87 14.55
CA ARG A 31 7.83 12.18 14.57
C ARG A 31 7.02 13.10 13.68
N PHE A 32 5.87 13.50 14.21
CA PHE A 32 5.78 14.94 14.30
C PHE A 32 6.87 15.33 15.32
N LEU A 33 7.83 16.17 14.92
CA LEU A 33 8.23 17.23 15.81
C LEU A 33 6.91 17.89 16.15
N VAL A 34 6.26 17.35 17.18
CA VAL A 34 5.19 18.04 17.83
C VAL A 34 5.90 19.33 18.23
N PHE A 35 5.62 20.40 17.53
CA PHE A 35 5.58 21.66 18.20
C PHE A 35 4.58 21.41 19.31
N PHE A 36 5.09 20.88 20.42
CA PHE A 36 4.32 20.78 21.63
C PHE A 36 3.81 22.19 21.83
N ALA A 37 2.52 22.42 21.58
CA ALA A 37 1.88 23.61 22.04
C ALA A 37 1.94 23.53 23.57
N LEU A 38 3.11 23.90 24.10
CA LEU A 38 3.36 24.00 25.53
C LEU A 38 2.27 24.91 26.03
N ILE A 39 1.31 24.37 26.79
CA ILE A 39 0.26 25.16 27.37
C ILE A 39 0.91 25.99 28.47
N PRO A 40 1.07 27.31 28.28
CA PRO A 40 1.70 28.15 29.30
C PRO A 40 0.78 28.25 30.52
N ILE A 41 1.34 28.23 31.72
CA ILE A 41 0.63 28.42 33.00
C ILE A 41 -0.07 29.79 33.08
N ALA A 42 0.34 30.76 32.29
CA ALA A 42 -0.02 32.18 32.42
C ALA A 42 -1.54 32.53 32.37
N CYS A 43 -2.43 31.58 32.05
CA CYS A 43 -3.87 31.85 31.93
C CYS A 43 -4.74 31.31 33.09
N VAL A 44 -4.17 30.72 34.14
CA VAL A 44 -4.96 29.93 35.10
C VAL A 44 -5.26 30.64 36.44
N LEU A 45 -4.67 31.78 36.70
CA LEU A 45 -4.75 32.43 38.04
C LEU A 45 -5.87 33.48 38.20
N SER A 46 -6.88 33.52 37.32
CA SER A 46 -7.95 34.51 37.42
C SER A 46 -9.38 33.92 37.40
N SER A 47 -9.65 32.86 38.14
CA SER A 47 -11.04 32.50 38.49
C SER A 47 -11.17 32.29 40.00
N ALA A 48 -11.67 33.33 40.68
CA ALA A 48 -12.01 33.29 42.09
C ALA A 48 -13.19 32.33 42.32
N GLY A 49 -12.93 31.27 43.11
CA GLY A 49 -13.92 30.34 43.63
C GLY A 49 -13.22 29.31 44.47
N THR A 50 -13.04 29.61 45.81
CA THR A 50 -12.52 28.70 46.85
C THR A 50 -11.17 28.03 46.52
N ALA A 51 -10.18 28.81 46.15
CA ALA A 51 -8.81 28.38 46.10
C ALA A 51 -8.25 28.37 47.53
N GLN A 52 -7.86 27.19 47.99
CA GLN A 52 -6.87 27.10 49.07
C GLN A 52 -5.68 27.97 48.66
N VAL A 53 -5.35 29.00 49.43
CA VAL A 53 -4.26 29.94 49.14
C VAL A 53 -2.97 29.12 49.12
N VAL A 54 -2.54 28.73 47.93
CA VAL A 54 -1.21 28.16 47.68
C VAL A 54 -0.25 29.26 48.06
N SER A 55 0.65 29.03 49.04
CA SER A 55 1.60 30.06 49.43
C SER A 55 2.42 30.47 48.19
N SER A 56 2.79 31.74 48.07
CA SER A 56 3.59 32.24 46.94
C SER A 56 4.84 31.34 46.70
N GLN A 57 5.40 30.80 47.74
CA GLN A 57 6.56 29.88 47.68
C GLN A 57 6.25 28.55 46.97
N ILE A 58 5.04 27.97 47.16
CA ILE A 58 4.63 26.74 46.45
C ILE A 58 4.34 27.07 44.98
N GLN A 59 3.78 28.23 44.71
CA GLN A 59 3.52 28.67 43.33
C GLN A 59 4.83 28.86 42.57
N ASP A 60 5.84 29.51 43.17
CA ASP A 60 7.17 29.70 42.59
C ASP A 60 7.82 28.33 42.28
N GLN A 61 7.70 27.35 43.19
CA GLN A 61 8.22 25.99 42.95
C GLN A 61 7.50 25.25 41.84
N VAL A 62 6.16 25.40 41.70
CA VAL A 62 5.39 24.82 40.59
C VAL A 62 5.85 25.41 39.27
N GLU A 63 6.05 26.72 39.19
CA GLU A 63 6.52 27.40 37.97
C GLU A 63 7.95 26.97 37.62
N GLU A 64 8.86 26.85 38.61
CA GLU A 64 10.24 26.39 38.41
C GLU A 64 10.28 24.96 37.85
N HIS A 65 9.60 24.00 38.49
CA HIS A 65 9.55 22.61 38.02
C HIS A 65 8.88 22.49 36.67
N PHE A 66 7.80 23.25 36.41
CA PHE A 66 7.11 23.23 35.12
C PHE A 66 8.02 23.75 33.98
N ALA A 67 8.77 24.83 34.24
CA ALA A 67 9.73 25.37 33.29
C ALA A 67 10.90 24.39 33.04
N ALA A 68 11.41 23.75 34.10
CA ALA A 68 12.45 22.74 34.01
C ALA A 68 11.98 21.52 33.19
N ALA A 69 10.73 21.06 33.40
CA ALA A 69 10.13 19.98 32.63
C ALA A 69 10.03 20.33 31.13
N GLN A 70 9.57 21.54 30.82
CA GLN A 70 9.48 22.02 29.43
C GLN A 70 10.87 22.11 28.79
N GLN A 71 11.86 22.60 29.49
CA GLN A 71 13.23 22.68 28.99
C GLN A 71 13.82 21.28 28.75
N ALA A 72 13.65 20.34 29.69
CA ALA A 72 14.07 18.96 29.52
C ALA A 72 13.42 18.29 28.31
N GLN A 73 12.12 18.52 28.13
CA GLN A 73 11.36 18.01 27.00
C GLN A 73 11.87 18.58 25.66
N GLN A 74 12.14 19.90 25.58
CA GLN A 74 12.71 20.52 24.37
C GLN A 74 14.11 19.97 24.04
N GLN A 75 14.89 19.60 25.04
CA GLN A 75 16.21 19.01 24.89
C GLN A 75 16.19 17.51 24.64
N GLY A 76 14.99 16.89 24.53
CA GLY A 76 14.84 15.45 24.34
C GLY A 76 15.17 14.60 25.59
N ARG A 77 15.42 15.22 26.75
CA ARG A 77 15.68 14.54 28.05
C ARG A 77 14.33 14.14 28.68
N LEU A 78 13.69 13.15 28.05
CA LEU A 78 12.30 12.79 28.37
C LEU A 78 12.13 12.25 29.80
N ASP A 79 13.09 11.50 30.32
CA ASP A 79 13.03 10.98 31.70
C ASP A 79 13.11 12.10 32.73
N ASP A 80 13.97 13.11 32.51
CA ASP A 80 14.06 14.29 33.37
C ASP A 80 12.71 15.07 33.32
N ALA A 81 12.13 15.24 32.10
CA ALA A 81 10.85 15.91 31.96
C ALA A 81 9.73 15.21 32.75
N VAL A 82 9.69 13.87 32.74
CA VAL A 82 8.74 13.09 33.54
C VAL A 82 8.91 13.40 35.03
N GLN A 83 10.15 13.37 35.55
CA GLN A 83 10.40 13.63 36.97
C GLN A 83 9.95 15.03 37.36
N GLU A 84 10.25 16.04 36.56
CA GLU A 84 9.86 17.42 36.81
C GLU A 84 8.34 17.63 36.75
N TYR A 85 7.61 17.04 35.75
CA TYR A 85 6.15 17.10 35.75
C TYR A 85 5.54 16.36 36.94
N LEU A 86 6.10 15.25 37.38
CA LEU A 86 5.64 14.55 38.57
C LEU A 86 5.89 15.41 39.85
N ALA A 87 6.98 16.19 39.91
CA ALA A 87 7.21 17.15 41.00
C ALA A 87 6.15 18.26 40.98
N VAL A 88 5.79 18.82 39.80
CA VAL A 88 4.66 19.74 39.66
C VAL A 88 3.37 19.15 40.22
N LEU A 89 3.03 17.92 39.81
CA LEU A 89 1.76 17.25 40.18
C LEU A 89 1.74 16.86 41.67
N LYS A 90 2.88 16.67 42.28
CA LYS A 90 3.00 16.48 43.74
C LYS A 90 2.67 17.75 44.51
N LEU A 91 3.05 18.91 44.00
CA LEU A 91 2.75 20.24 44.58
C LEU A 91 1.35 20.73 44.21
N ALA A 92 0.93 20.49 42.99
CA ALA A 92 -0.33 20.95 42.42
C ALA A 92 -1.11 19.82 41.70
N PRO A 93 -1.70 18.85 42.43
CA PRO A 93 -2.36 17.67 41.83
C PRO A 93 -3.61 17.98 41.03
N GLY A 94 -4.16 19.21 41.11
CA GLY A 94 -5.31 19.66 40.36
C GLY A 94 -4.96 20.44 39.09
N LEU A 95 -3.71 20.44 38.60
CA LEU A 95 -3.27 21.18 37.41
C LEU A 95 -3.39 20.34 36.15
N PRO A 96 -4.44 20.50 35.32
CA PRO A 96 -4.67 19.63 34.14
C PRO A 96 -3.59 19.82 33.08
N GLU A 97 -2.97 21.00 32.94
CA GLU A 97 -1.89 21.28 31.99
C GLU A 97 -0.66 20.41 32.23
N ALA A 98 -0.33 20.16 33.51
CA ALA A 98 0.78 19.29 33.87
C ALA A 98 0.51 17.82 33.46
N TYR A 99 -0.74 17.36 33.64
CA TYR A 99 -1.13 16.02 33.18
C TYR A 99 -1.10 15.91 31.66
N VAL A 100 -1.52 16.92 30.90
CA VAL A 100 -1.44 16.91 29.44
C VAL A 100 0.02 16.80 29.00
N ASN A 101 0.88 17.68 29.52
CA ASN A 101 2.29 17.68 29.15
C ASN A 101 2.99 16.37 29.57
N LEU A 102 2.70 15.84 30.75
CA LEU A 102 3.21 14.53 31.19
C LEU A 102 2.75 13.41 30.24
N GLY A 103 1.46 13.43 29.82
CA GLY A 103 0.93 12.49 28.85
C GLY A 103 1.70 12.56 27.52
N LEU A 104 1.96 13.78 27.03
CA LEU A 104 2.71 13.98 25.79
C LEU A 104 4.17 13.48 25.91
N VAL A 105 4.80 13.63 27.08
CA VAL A 105 6.14 13.08 27.33
C VAL A 105 6.09 11.55 27.34
N TYR A 106 5.12 10.94 28.01
CA TYR A 106 4.91 9.49 27.97
C TYR A 106 4.64 8.97 26.57
N TYR A 107 3.83 9.68 25.79
CA TYR A 107 3.61 9.37 24.38
C TYR A 107 4.93 9.35 23.61
N ALA A 108 5.78 10.38 23.80
CA ALA A 108 7.11 10.46 23.18
C ALA A 108 8.03 9.30 23.59
N GLN A 109 7.87 8.77 24.80
CA GLN A 109 8.57 7.58 25.30
C GLN A 109 7.92 6.25 24.84
N SER A 110 6.81 6.27 24.11
CA SER A 110 5.96 5.10 23.75
C SER A 110 5.29 4.41 24.92
N LYS A 111 5.18 5.06 26.04
CA LYS A 111 4.46 4.58 27.21
C LYS A 111 2.99 4.99 27.09
N PHE A 112 2.29 4.37 26.11
CA PHE A 112 0.92 4.78 25.74
C PHE A 112 -0.09 4.60 26.87
N ASP A 113 0.05 3.56 27.71
CA ASP A 113 -0.79 3.37 28.91
C ASP A 113 -0.62 4.50 29.93
N ASP A 114 0.64 4.94 30.19
CA ASP A 114 0.93 6.05 31.10
C ASP A 114 0.40 7.37 30.52
N SER A 115 0.58 7.58 29.21
CA SER A 115 0.04 8.72 28.47
C SER A 115 -1.46 8.79 28.59
N ALA A 116 -2.17 7.70 28.28
CA ALA A 116 -3.62 7.63 28.34
C ALA A 116 -4.16 7.90 29.76
N ARG A 117 -3.50 7.38 30.79
CA ARG A 117 -3.87 7.67 32.19
C ARG A 117 -3.71 9.15 32.54
N ALA A 118 -2.59 9.77 32.16
CA ALA A 118 -2.36 11.17 32.41
C ALA A 118 -3.37 12.05 31.65
N LEU A 119 -3.58 11.82 30.36
CA LEU A 119 -4.53 12.56 29.53
C LEU A 119 -5.99 12.37 30.00
N SER A 120 -6.38 11.16 30.40
CA SER A 120 -7.70 10.90 30.99
C SER A 120 -7.90 11.69 32.27
N THR A 121 -6.85 11.81 33.10
CA THR A 121 -6.92 12.63 34.33
C THR A 121 -7.08 14.10 34.00
N ALA A 122 -6.33 14.62 33.02
CA ALA A 122 -6.50 15.99 32.54
C ALA A 122 -7.94 16.28 32.05
N GLY A 123 -8.51 15.34 31.27
CA GLY A 123 -9.88 15.48 30.76
C GLY A 123 -10.96 15.44 31.86
N LYS A 124 -10.72 14.70 32.95
CA LYS A 124 -11.62 14.71 34.12
C LYS A 124 -11.53 16.01 34.92
N LEU A 125 -10.32 16.55 35.05
CA LEU A 125 -10.10 17.83 35.75
C LEU A 125 -10.66 19.03 34.98
N ARG A 126 -10.52 19.01 33.65
CA ARG A 126 -11.06 20.05 32.76
C ARG A 126 -11.68 19.42 31.50
N PRO A 127 -12.98 19.15 31.49
CA PRO A 127 -13.69 18.66 30.29
C PRO A 127 -13.60 19.64 29.12
N GLY A 128 -13.43 19.10 27.91
CA GLY A 128 -13.35 19.90 26.68
C GLY A 128 -12.02 20.61 26.46
N MET A 129 -10.97 20.26 27.20
CA MET A 129 -9.62 20.80 27.02
C MET A 129 -9.07 20.37 25.64
N ARG A 130 -8.64 21.38 24.84
CA ARG A 130 -8.07 21.13 23.51
C ARG A 130 -6.91 20.14 23.57
N GLY A 131 -6.83 19.26 22.61
CA GLY A 131 -5.76 18.28 22.46
C GLY A 131 -5.91 17.01 23.32
N VAL A 132 -6.67 17.04 24.42
CA VAL A 132 -6.84 15.86 25.27
C VAL A 132 -7.52 14.72 24.50
N SER A 133 -8.67 14.97 23.87
CA SER A 133 -9.37 13.95 23.08
C SER A 133 -8.57 13.48 21.87
N LEU A 134 -7.76 14.36 21.26
CA LEU A 134 -6.85 13.99 20.17
C LEU A 134 -5.81 12.97 20.63
N TRP A 135 -5.00 13.35 21.64
CA TRP A 135 -3.87 12.52 22.07
C TRP A 135 -4.33 11.25 22.78
N LEU A 136 -5.38 11.34 23.58
CA LEU A 136 -5.98 10.15 24.19
C LEU A 136 -6.57 9.21 23.11
N GLY A 137 -7.19 9.76 22.06
CA GLY A 137 -7.67 8.96 20.94
C GLY A 137 -6.55 8.26 20.18
N ILE A 138 -5.41 8.94 20.00
CA ILE A 138 -4.21 8.34 19.40
C ILE A 138 -3.65 7.24 20.30
N ASP A 139 -3.54 7.48 21.62
CA ASP A 139 -3.07 6.47 22.59
C ASP A 139 -3.93 5.21 22.55
N GLU A 140 -5.26 5.36 22.53
CA GLU A 140 -6.18 4.22 22.48
C GLU A 140 -6.02 3.39 21.19
N VAL A 141 -5.82 4.04 20.03
CA VAL A 141 -5.49 3.32 18.79
C VAL A 141 -4.16 2.56 18.95
N ARG A 142 -3.16 3.18 19.58
CA ARG A 142 -1.87 2.55 19.85
C ARG A 142 -1.94 1.36 20.80
N LEU A 143 -2.88 1.41 21.73
CA LEU A 143 -3.18 0.35 22.69
C LEU A 143 -4.08 -0.75 22.11
N ASN A 144 -4.39 -0.69 20.79
CA ASN A 144 -5.25 -1.63 20.09
C ASN A 144 -6.74 -1.57 20.53
N HIS A 145 -7.19 -0.35 20.88
CA HIS A 145 -8.60 -0.04 21.19
C HIS A 145 -9.16 0.93 20.14
N PRO A 146 -9.24 0.53 18.84
CA PRO A 146 -9.52 1.45 17.74
C PRO A 146 -10.93 2.07 17.78
N GLU A 147 -11.95 1.38 18.33
CA GLU A 147 -13.32 1.90 18.45
C GLU A 147 -13.39 3.06 19.46
N LEU A 148 -12.68 2.92 20.58
CA LEU A 148 -12.56 3.99 21.58
C LEU A 148 -11.76 5.15 21.01
N GLY A 149 -10.64 4.85 20.36
CA GLY A 149 -9.83 5.83 19.65
C GLY A 149 -10.65 6.63 18.64
N ALA A 150 -11.42 5.96 17.78
CA ALA A 150 -12.30 6.62 16.80
C ALA A 150 -13.35 7.53 17.47
N THR A 151 -13.88 7.13 18.62
CA THR A 151 -14.85 7.96 19.36
C THR A 151 -14.21 9.24 19.87
N LEU A 152 -13.03 9.15 20.46
CA LEU A 152 -12.26 10.29 20.98
C LEU A 152 -11.77 11.22 19.86
N LEU A 153 -11.35 10.66 18.73
CA LEU A 153 -10.92 11.43 17.57
C LEU A 153 -12.08 12.18 16.90
N ARG A 154 -13.29 11.61 16.85
CA ARG A 154 -14.51 12.36 16.44
C ARG A 154 -14.79 13.54 17.36
N GLU A 155 -14.59 13.37 18.67
CA GLU A 155 -14.74 14.46 19.62
C GLU A 155 -13.65 15.54 19.39
N ALA A 156 -12.41 15.16 19.12
CA ALA A 156 -11.33 16.09 18.77
C ALA A 156 -11.70 16.91 17.52
N ILE A 157 -12.21 16.27 16.47
CA ILE A 157 -12.67 16.92 15.23
C ILE A 157 -13.87 17.85 15.49
N ARG A 158 -14.78 17.45 16.37
CA ARG A 158 -15.92 18.30 16.78
C ARG A 158 -15.46 19.58 17.46
N LEU A 159 -14.40 19.49 18.28
CA LEU A 159 -13.81 20.65 18.96
C LEU A 159 -12.96 21.53 18.02
N ASP A 160 -12.28 20.91 17.07
CA ASP A 160 -11.49 21.58 16.05
C ASP A 160 -11.57 20.84 14.71
N PRO A 161 -12.50 21.23 13.80
CA PRO A 161 -12.67 20.58 12.50
C PRO A 161 -11.44 20.72 11.58
N GLN A 162 -10.54 21.65 11.85
CA GLN A 162 -9.30 21.87 11.10
C GLN A 162 -8.10 21.15 11.72
N GLU A 163 -8.30 20.32 12.74
CA GLU A 163 -7.22 19.51 13.32
C GLU A 163 -6.87 18.34 12.40
N LYS A 164 -5.90 18.58 11.53
CA LYS A 164 -5.46 17.64 10.51
C LYS A 164 -5.04 16.27 11.09
N LEU A 165 -4.34 16.28 12.22
CA LEU A 165 -3.87 15.07 12.86
C LEU A 165 -5.05 14.20 13.32
N ALA A 166 -6.12 14.82 13.88
CA ALA A 166 -7.33 14.11 14.25
C ALA A 166 -8.05 13.51 13.03
N GLN A 167 -8.10 14.25 11.92
CA GLN A 167 -8.70 13.77 10.67
C GLN A 167 -7.99 12.52 10.14
N ASN A 168 -6.66 12.53 10.11
CA ASN A 168 -5.85 11.41 9.65
C ASN A 168 -5.98 10.18 10.60
N TRP A 169 -5.80 10.41 11.91
CA TRP A 169 -5.88 9.33 12.89
C TRP A 169 -7.28 8.70 13.00
N LEU A 170 -8.35 9.47 12.73
CA LEU A 170 -9.68 8.89 12.66
C LEU A 170 -9.80 7.88 11.50
N GLY A 171 -9.20 8.19 10.35
CA GLY A 171 -9.10 7.24 9.23
C GLY A 171 -8.41 5.95 9.63
N THR A 172 -7.27 6.05 10.30
CA THR A 172 -6.52 4.90 10.84
C THR A 172 -7.34 4.11 11.86
N ALA A 173 -7.96 4.79 12.83
CA ALA A 173 -8.78 4.15 13.86
C ALA A 173 -9.96 3.38 13.26
N LEU A 174 -10.63 3.95 12.26
CA LEU A 174 -11.74 3.28 11.55
C LEU A 174 -11.24 2.06 10.76
N TRP A 175 -10.07 2.17 10.14
CA TRP A 175 -9.46 1.04 9.44
C TRP A 175 -9.14 -0.12 10.38
N ASP A 176 -8.47 0.17 11.51
CA ASP A 176 -8.10 -0.81 12.52
C ASP A 176 -9.33 -1.43 13.23
N ALA A 177 -10.44 -0.68 13.31
CA ALA A 177 -11.74 -1.18 13.76
C ALA A 177 -12.47 -2.05 12.71
N GLY A 178 -11.88 -2.33 11.55
CA GLY A 178 -12.49 -3.09 10.47
C GLY A 178 -13.58 -2.34 9.69
N GLN A 179 -13.76 -1.04 9.92
CA GLN A 179 -14.75 -0.18 9.28
C GLN A 179 -14.18 0.47 8.01
N MET A 180 -13.75 -0.39 7.06
CA MET A 180 -13.00 0.01 5.85
C MET A 180 -13.67 1.15 5.07
N ASP A 181 -14.96 1.02 4.74
CA ASP A 181 -15.65 2.04 3.93
C ASP A 181 -15.76 3.39 4.68
N ALA A 182 -15.98 3.35 6.00
CA ALA A 182 -15.98 4.55 6.83
C ALA A 182 -14.58 5.21 6.88
N ALA A 183 -13.52 4.42 6.92
CA ALA A 183 -12.13 4.90 6.87
C ALA A 183 -11.84 5.61 5.54
N LEU A 184 -12.23 5.01 4.40
CA LEU A 184 -12.06 5.61 3.06
C LEU A 184 -12.83 6.93 2.94
N ILE A 185 -14.08 6.99 3.41
CA ILE A 185 -14.89 8.22 3.42
C ILE A 185 -14.20 9.29 4.27
N GLN A 186 -13.73 8.94 5.47
CA GLN A 186 -13.06 9.87 6.38
C GLN A 186 -11.78 10.44 5.78
N LEU A 187 -10.91 9.59 5.22
CA LEU A 187 -9.65 10.03 4.61
C LEU A 187 -9.89 10.87 3.35
N ARG A 188 -10.90 10.55 2.54
CA ARG A 188 -11.31 11.36 1.38
C ARG A 188 -11.78 12.77 1.83
N ASN A 189 -12.61 12.84 2.85
CA ASN A 189 -13.05 14.11 3.42
C ASN A 189 -11.85 14.93 3.94
N ALA A 190 -10.93 14.29 4.63
CA ALA A 190 -9.70 14.92 5.11
C ALA A 190 -8.83 15.44 3.94
N ALA A 191 -8.63 14.64 2.89
CA ALA A 191 -7.88 15.05 1.69
C ALA A 191 -8.60 16.19 0.92
N THR A 192 -9.92 16.29 1.01
CA THR A 192 -10.67 17.42 0.44
C THR A 192 -10.45 18.70 1.24
N LEU A 193 -10.34 18.61 2.58
CA LEU A 193 -10.02 19.76 3.43
C LEU A 193 -8.56 20.22 3.30
N PHE A 194 -7.65 19.29 3.05
CA PHE A 194 -6.21 19.52 2.96
C PHE A 194 -5.64 18.89 1.69
N PRO A 195 -5.97 19.43 0.50
CA PRO A 195 -5.73 18.75 -0.77
C PRO A 195 -4.26 18.54 -1.13
N ASP A 196 -3.35 19.34 -0.59
CA ASP A 196 -1.91 19.26 -0.88
C ASP A 196 -1.10 18.76 0.32
N ASP A 197 -1.75 18.04 1.23
CA ASP A 197 -1.07 17.45 2.39
C ASP A 197 -0.48 16.06 2.06
N PRO A 198 0.85 15.88 2.08
CA PRO A 198 1.48 14.63 1.70
C PRO A 198 1.10 13.45 2.61
N ASP A 199 0.89 13.68 3.91
CA ASP A 199 0.54 12.64 4.87
C ASP A 199 -0.87 12.08 4.57
N LEU A 200 -1.82 12.97 4.21
CA LEU A 200 -3.19 12.58 3.87
C LEU A 200 -3.29 11.94 2.49
N LEU A 201 -2.55 12.45 1.49
CA LEU A 201 -2.51 11.82 0.18
C LEU A 201 -1.92 10.42 0.23
N PHE A 202 -0.84 10.25 0.99
CA PHE A 202 -0.25 8.93 1.23
C PHE A 202 -1.24 8.01 1.95
N ALA A 203 -1.84 8.46 3.06
CA ALA A 203 -2.78 7.65 3.84
C ALA A 203 -4.01 7.24 3.01
N LEU A 204 -4.54 8.14 2.18
CA LEU A 204 -5.67 7.86 1.31
C LEU A 204 -5.30 6.86 0.21
N GLY A 205 -4.15 7.06 -0.47
CA GLY A 205 -3.64 6.14 -1.48
C GLY A 205 -3.42 4.74 -0.94
N GLU A 206 -2.76 4.64 0.22
CA GLU A 206 -2.55 3.38 0.94
C GLU A 206 -3.86 2.69 1.32
N ALA A 207 -4.82 3.43 1.89
CA ALA A 207 -6.11 2.87 2.31
C ALA A 207 -6.88 2.30 1.11
N TYR A 208 -6.91 3.02 -0.02
CA TYR A 208 -7.54 2.53 -1.26
C TYR A 208 -6.82 1.33 -1.85
N GLY A 209 -5.50 1.32 -1.88
CA GLY A 209 -4.70 0.18 -2.32
C GLY A 209 -4.98 -1.08 -1.48
N LYS A 210 -4.98 -0.94 -0.16
CA LYS A 210 -5.30 -2.02 0.79
C LYS A 210 -6.73 -2.53 0.61
N ALA A 211 -7.70 -1.62 0.43
CA ALA A 211 -9.10 -1.99 0.21
C ALA A 211 -9.27 -2.79 -1.09
N ALA A 212 -8.65 -2.33 -2.19
CA ALA A 212 -8.67 -3.03 -3.46
C ALA A 212 -8.06 -4.42 -3.35
N ASN A 213 -6.91 -4.56 -2.68
CA ASN A 213 -6.25 -5.85 -2.48
C ASN A 213 -7.09 -6.82 -1.65
N GLN A 214 -7.63 -6.37 -0.51
CA GLN A 214 -8.48 -7.21 0.33
C GLN A 214 -9.73 -7.68 -0.41
N GLN A 215 -10.33 -6.81 -1.22
CA GLN A 215 -11.48 -7.16 -2.02
C GLN A 215 -11.13 -8.08 -3.19
N SER A 216 -9.95 -7.92 -3.81
CA SER A 216 -9.46 -8.83 -4.86
C SER A 216 -9.34 -10.25 -4.33
N VAL A 217 -8.78 -10.44 -3.13
CA VAL A 217 -8.66 -11.77 -2.50
C VAL A 217 -10.02 -12.42 -2.34
N ARG A 218 -10.96 -11.69 -1.71
CA ARG A 218 -12.34 -12.20 -1.52
C ARG A 218 -13.05 -12.48 -2.85
N LEU A 219 -12.83 -11.63 -3.85
CA LEU A 219 -13.41 -11.81 -5.16
C LEU A 219 -12.85 -13.05 -5.85
N LEU A 220 -11.55 -13.33 -5.73
CA LEU A 220 -10.93 -14.54 -6.24
C LEU A 220 -11.51 -15.80 -5.59
N GLU A 221 -11.70 -15.79 -4.27
CA GLU A 221 -12.33 -16.90 -3.54
C GLU A 221 -13.76 -17.13 -4.02
N ASP A 222 -14.58 -16.07 -4.12
CA ASP A 222 -15.98 -16.13 -4.51
C ASP A 222 -16.18 -16.45 -6.00
N SER A 223 -15.22 -16.08 -6.88
CA SER A 223 -15.29 -16.26 -8.33
C SER A 223 -14.50 -17.47 -8.85
N ALA A 224 -14.00 -18.33 -7.96
CA ALA A 224 -13.18 -19.47 -8.35
C ALA A 224 -13.81 -20.29 -9.49
N GLY A 225 -13.07 -20.50 -10.57
CA GLY A 225 -13.54 -21.24 -11.75
C GLY A 225 -14.48 -20.48 -12.69
N THR A 226 -14.68 -19.19 -12.52
CA THR A 226 -15.45 -18.32 -13.43
C THR A 226 -14.54 -17.51 -14.36
N ALA A 227 -15.11 -16.86 -15.39
CA ALA A 227 -14.39 -15.93 -16.27
C ALA A 227 -13.75 -14.77 -15.48
N ILE A 228 -14.45 -14.29 -14.43
CA ILE A 228 -13.95 -13.18 -13.57
C ILE A 228 -12.64 -13.55 -12.86
N SER A 229 -12.50 -14.79 -12.36
CA SER A 229 -11.24 -15.22 -11.74
C SER A 229 -10.07 -15.19 -12.73
N ASP A 230 -10.30 -15.63 -13.97
CA ASP A 230 -9.26 -15.55 -15.00
C ASP A 230 -8.95 -14.11 -15.41
N ARG A 231 -9.94 -13.21 -15.46
CA ARG A 231 -9.70 -11.78 -15.71
C ARG A 231 -8.85 -11.13 -14.62
N ILE A 232 -9.09 -11.46 -13.34
CA ILE A 232 -8.29 -10.96 -12.23
C ILE A 232 -6.82 -11.39 -12.38
N TYR A 233 -6.59 -12.67 -12.71
CA TYR A 233 -5.24 -13.16 -12.97
C TYR A 233 -4.63 -12.48 -14.22
N ALA A 234 -5.38 -12.35 -15.29
CA ALA A 234 -4.92 -11.69 -16.51
C ALA A 234 -4.49 -10.25 -16.24
N SER A 235 -5.31 -9.47 -15.51
CA SER A 235 -4.97 -8.09 -15.16
C SER A 235 -3.72 -7.99 -14.28
N THR A 236 -3.48 -8.97 -13.40
CA THR A 236 -2.29 -9.04 -12.58
C THR A 236 -1.05 -9.32 -13.43
N TYR A 237 -1.10 -10.32 -14.31
CA TYR A 237 0.01 -10.65 -15.20
C TYR A 237 0.27 -9.56 -16.25
N ALA A 238 -0.76 -8.86 -16.72
CA ALA A 238 -0.61 -7.73 -17.64
C ALA A 238 0.11 -6.56 -16.95
N ALA A 239 -0.18 -6.28 -15.69
CA ALA A 239 0.54 -5.29 -14.90
C ALA A 239 2.03 -5.65 -14.70
N ASP A 240 2.33 -6.97 -14.58
CA ASP A 240 3.70 -7.49 -14.53
C ASP A 240 4.34 -7.63 -15.93
N ARG A 241 3.62 -7.28 -17.02
CA ARG A 241 4.02 -7.47 -18.42
C ARG A 241 4.32 -8.93 -18.81
N ASP A 242 3.81 -9.87 -18.05
CA ASP A 242 3.83 -11.28 -18.43
C ASP A 242 2.67 -11.54 -19.40
N TRP A 243 2.86 -11.03 -20.62
CA TRP A 243 1.84 -11.08 -21.67
C TRP A 243 1.41 -12.50 -22.00
N THR A 244 2.33 -13.46 -21.90
CA THR A 244 2.03 -14.89 -22.16
C THR A 244 1.03 -15.45 -21.17
N LYS A 245 1.23 -15.18 -19.87
CA LYS A 245 0.29 -15.62 -18.84
C LYS A 245 -1.02 -14.85 -18.90
N ALA A 246 -0.98 -13.53 -19.15
CA ALA A 246 -2.16 -12.70 -19.33
C ALA A 246 -3.03 -13.23 -20.48
N GLU A 247 -2.44 -13.51 -21.65
CA GLU A 247 -3.11 -14.15 -22.78
C GLU A 247 -3.74 -15.49 -22.41
N GLY A 248 -2.99 -16.36 -21.73
CA GLY A 248 -3.47 -17.68 -21.31
C GLY A 248 -4.71 -17.61 -20.43
N HIS A 249 -4.74 -16.63 -19.50
CA HIS A 249 -5.90 -16.40 -18.65
C HIS A 249 -7.08 -15.80 -19.42
N LEU A 250 -6.87 -14.82 -20.29
CA LEU A 250 -7.95 -14.24 -21.09
C LEU A 250 -8.58 -15.26 -22.06
N ARG A 251 -7.78 -16.13 -22.68
CA ARG A 251 -8.32 -17.24 -23.49
C ARG A 251 -9.20 -18.19 -22.67
N ARG A 252 -8.83 -18.48 -21.41
CA ARG A 252 -9.69 -19.27 -20.51
C ARG A 252 -10.95 -18.51 -20.11
N ALA A 253 -10.86 -17.22 -19.88
CA ALA A 253 -12.02 -16.38 -19.58
C ALA A 253 -13.02 -16.40 -20.74
N ILE A 254 -12.56 -16.24 -22.00
CA ILE A 254 -13.37 -16.35 -23.22
C ILE A 254 -14.00 -17.75 -23.35
N GLN A 255 -13.26 -18.83 -23.05
CA GLN A 255 -13.83 -20.19 -23.08
C GLN A 255 -14.98 -20.36 -22.08
N ARG A 256 -14.94 -19.66 -20.94
CA ARG A 256 -15.98 -19.72 -19.90
C ARG A 256 -17.16 -18.80 -20.18
N ASP A 257 -16.91 -17.67 -20.83
CA ASP A 257 -17.93 -16.70 -21.26
C ASP A 257 -17.66 -16.24 -22.71
N PRO A 258 -18.10 -17.04 -23.72
CA PRO A 258 -17.82 -16.74 -25.12
C PRO A 258 -18.60 -15.53 -25.68
N HIS A 259 -19.56 -14.99 -24.93
CA HIS A 259 -20.39 -13.86 -25.36
C HIS A 259 -19.98 -12.53 -24.71
N SER A 260 -18.94 -12.52 -23.92
CA SER A 260 -18.42 -11.31 -23.28
C SER A 260 -17.51 -10.53 -24.23
N VAL A 261 -17.89 -9.30 -24.49
CA VAL A 261 -17.11 -8.37 -25.33
C VAL A 261 -15.81 -7.97 -24.64
N TYR A 262 -15.85 -7.85 -23.32
CA TYR A 262 -14.71 -7.31 -22.54
C TYR A 262 -13.46 -8.17 -22.64
N GLU A 263 -13.58 -9.50 -22.55
CA GLU A 263 -12.42 -10.40 -22.62
C GLU A 263 -11.76 -10.35 -24.01
N HIS A 264 -12.53 -10.17 -25.06
CA HIS A 264 -11.99 -9.98 -26.42
C HIS A 264 -11.27 -8.63 -26.55
N LEU A 265 -11.79 -7.56 -25.93
CA LEU A 265 -11.13 -6.26 -25.92
C LEU A 265 -9.83 -6.29 -25.11
N GLU A 266 -9.84 -6.88 -23.92
CA GLU A 266 -8.65 -7.04 -23.09
C GLU A 266 -7.58 -7.92 -23.77
N LEU A 267 -7.98 -8.98 -24.47
CA LEU A 267 -7.05 -9.83 -25.22
C LEU A 267 -6.48 -9.10 -26.44
N ALA A 268 -7.27 -8.27 -27.10
CA ALA A 268 -6.79 -7.41 -28.19
C ALA A 268 -5.73 -6.42 -27.68
N ASP A 269 -5.92 -5.83 -26.49
CA ASP A 269 -4.94 -4.94 -25.88
C ASP A 269 -3.62 -5.67 -25.54
N VAL A 270 -3.69 -6.90 -25.01
CA VAL A 270 -2.50 -7.74 -24.77
C VAL A 270 -1.74 -7.98 -26.09
N PHE A 271 -2.44 -8.30 -27.19
CA PHE A 271 -1.78 -8.47 -28.49
C PHE A 271 -1.21 -7.17 -29.05
N LEU A 272 -1.85 -6.02 -28.81
CA LEU A 272 -1.31 -4.72 -29.19
C LEU A 272 0.00 -4.42 -28.45
N GLU A 273 0.08 -4.71 -27.16
CA GLU A 273 1.31 -4.53 -26.38
C GLU A 273 2.46 -5.45 -26.85
N GLN A 274 2.12 -6.60 -27.40
CA GLN A 274 3.06 -7.52 -28.08
C GLN A 274 3.37 -7.10 -29.53
N ALA A 275 2.89 -5.96 -30.01
CA ALA A 275 2.95 -5.52 -31.41
C ALA A 275 2.35 -6.53 -32.43
N ASN A 276 1.49 -7.43 -31.98
CA ASN A 276 0.83 -8.42 -32.82
C ASN A 276 -0.52 -7.90 -33.36
N LEU A 277 -0.45 -7.00 -34.34
CA LEU A 277 -1.65 -6.35 -34.92
C LEU A 277 -2.64 -7.33 -35.57
N SER A 278 -2.16 -8.47 -36.08
CA SER A 278 -3.05 -9.46 -36.72
C SER A 278 -3.90 -10.20 -35.68
N ALA A 279 -3.31 -10.63 -34.56
CA ALA A 279 -4.07 -11.28 -33.50
C ALA A 279 -4.99 -10.29 -32.77
N ALA A 280 -4.56 -9.04 -32.57
CA ALA A 280 -5.41 -7.98 -32.03
C ALA A 280 -6.63 -7.75 -32.91
N ARG A 281 -6.45 -7.72 -34.25
CA ARG A 281 -7.57 -7.58 -35.21
C ARG A 281 -8.57 -8.71 -35.10
N GLU A 282 -8.10 -9.96 -35.02
CA GLU A 282 -8.98 -11.12 -34.86
C GLU A 282 -9.89 -10.99 -33.64
N GLN A 283 -9.33 -10.54 -32.51
CA GLN A 283 -10.11 -10.35 -31.27
C GLN A 283 -11.12 -9.19 -31.41
N LEU A 284 -10.72 -8.08 -32.02
CA LEU A 284 -11.64 -6.96 -32.28
C LEU A 284 -12.74 -7.31 -33.27
N ASP A 285 -12.47 -8.15 -34.28
CA ASP A 285 -13.48 -8.68 -35.18
C ASP A 285 -14.52 -9.55 -34.44
N GLN A 286 -14.06 -10.38 -33.46
CA GLN A 286 -14.96 -11.13 -32.57
C GLN A 286 -15.80 -10.20 -31.70
N ALA A 287 -15.16 -9.21 -31.04
CA ALA A 287 -15.87 -8.21 -30.27
C ALA A 287 -16.91 -7.43 -31.09
N SER A 288 -16.56 -7.06 -32.32
CA SER A 288 -17.48 -6.39 -33.27
C SER A 288 -18.67 -7.26 -33.66
N GLY A 289 -18.45 -8.58 -33.81
CA GLY A 289 -19.54 -9.54 -34.03
C GLY A 289 -20.52 -9.61 -32.86
N LEU A 290 -20.05 -9.45 -31.64
CA LEU A 290 -20.86 -9.46 -30.42
C LEU A 290 -21.54 -8.10 -30.15
N ALA A 291 -20.85 -6.98 -30.41
CA ALA A 291 -21.34 -5.63 -30.16
C ALA A 291 -20.98 -4.65 -31.30
N PRO A 292 -21.63 -4.76 -32.49
CA PRO A 292 -21.25 -3.99 -33.67
C PRO A 292 -21.48 -2.47 -33.56
N HIS A 293 -22.24 -2.04 -32.59
CA HIS A 293 -22.53 -0.62 -32.33
C HIS A 293 -21.94 -0.12 -31.00
N SER A 294 -20.98 -0.84 -30.41
CA SER A 294 -20.24 -0.33 -29.22
C SER A 294 -19.24 0.73 -29.66
N ALA A 295 -19.34 1.91 -29.06
CA ALA A 295 -18.36 2.98 -29.30
C ALA A 295 -16.94 2.54 -28.96
N GLY A 296 -16.76 1.77 -27.87
CA GLY A 296 -15.48 1.22 -27.46
C GLY A 296 -14.88 0.26 -28.47
N VAL A 297 -15.67 -0.66 -29.00
CA VAL A 297 -15.21 -1.61 -30.05
C VAL A 297 -14.82 -0.86 -31.35
N LEU A 298 -15.65 0.09 -31.78
CA LEU A 298 -15.39 0.90 -32.98
C LEU A 298 -14.11 1.76 -32.80
N ALA A 299 -13.92 2.38 -31.64
CA ALA A 299 -12.77 3.22 -31.34
C ALA A 299 -11.46 2.42 -31.38
N ARG A 300 -11.40 1.27 -30.66
CA ARG A 300 -10.23 0.38 -30.66
C ARG A 300 -9.94 -0.21 -32.06
N SER A 301 -10.96 -0.62 -32.78
CA SER A 301 -10.82 -1.09 -34.17
C SER A 301 -10.26 0.01 -35.06
N GLY A 302 -10.73 1.24 -34.91
CA GLY A 302 -10.24 2.40 -35.64
C GLY A 302 -8.77 2.70 -35.36
N LEU A 303 -8.37 2.67 -34.09
CA LEU A 303 -6.96 2.86 -33.69
C LEU A 303 -6.06 1.75 -34.26
N LEU A 304 -6.50 0.49 -34.19
CA LEU A 304 -5.79 -0.64 -34.79
C LEU A 304 -5.59 -0.48 -36.28
N LEU A 305 -6.64 -0.06 -37.03
CA LEU A 305 -6.56 0.19 -38.47
C LEU A 305 -5.54 1.28 -38.81
N ILE A 306 -5.46 2.36 -38.01
CA ILE A 306 -4.47 3.41 -38.17
C ILE A 306 -3.04 2.87 -37.93
N LEU A 307 -2.85 2.07 -36.88
CA LEU A 307 -1.57 1.42 -36.59
C LEU A 307 -1.16 0.49 -37.76
N ALA A 308 -2.11 -0.24 -38.34
CA ALA A 308 -1.90 -1.12 -39.49
C ALA A 308 -1.71 -0.36 -40.83
N GLY A 309 -1.75 0.99 -40.84
CA GLY A 309 -1.58 1.80 -42.05
C GLY A 309 -2.85 2.10 -42.84
N GLN A 310 -3.99 1.61 -42.39
CA GLN A 310 -5.32 1.83 -43.01
C GLN A 310 -5.98 3.11 -42.45
N GLN A 311 -5.33 4.28 -42.67
CA GLN A 311 -5.67 5.53 -42.01
C GLN A 311 -7.12 5.99 -42.30
N ALA A 312 -7.59 5.96 -43.54
CA ALA A 312 -8.92 6.46 -43.87
C ALA A 312 -10.04 5.63 -43.22
N GLU A 313 -9.90 4.29 -43.27
CA GLU A 313 -10.84 3.36 -42.64
C GLU A 313 -10.84 3.51 -41.11
N GLY A 314 -9.65 3.65 -40.51
CA GLY A 314 -9.51 3.85 -39.09
C GLY A 314 -10.13 5.16 -38.60
N LEU A 315 -9.91 6.27 -39.30
CA LEU A 315 -10.54 7.55 -38.97
C LEU A 315 -12.06 7.49 -39.10
N SER A 316 -12.59 6.81 -40.12
CA SER A 316 -14.02 6.61 -40.26
C SER A 316 -14.63 5.77 -39.14
N ALA A 317 -13.92 4.75 -38.66
CA ALA A 317 -14.38 3.95 -37.53
C ALA A 317 -14.39 4.77 -36.21
N ILE A 318 -13.38 5.61 -35.97
CA ILE A 318 -13.34 6.52 -34.82
C ILE A 318 -14.46 7.58 -34.93
N GLU A 319 -14.75 8.10 -36.11
CA GLU A 319 -15.85 9.04 -36.33
C GLU A 319 -17.20 8.39 -35.97
N GLN A 320 -17.46 7.18 -36.44
CA GLN A 320 -18.65 6.41 -36.05
C GLN A 320 -18.72 6.16 -34.54
N ALA A 321 -17.60 5.82 -33.91
CA ALA A 321 -17.53 5.65 -32.46
C ALA A 321 -17.94 6.93 -31.72
N ILE A 322 -17.40 8.08 -32.14
CA ILE A 322 -17.73 9.41 -31.58
C ILE A 322 -19.22 9.76 -31.78
N GLU A 323 -19.81 9.35 -32.89
CA GLU A 323 -21.26 9.55 -33.17
C GLU A 323 -22.14 8.68 -32.27
N VAL A 324 -21.71 7.45 -31.97
CA VAL A 324 -22.44 6.51 -31.09
C VAL A 324 -22.40 6.97 -29.62
N ASP A 325 -21.23 7.06 -29.04
CA ASP A 325 -20.97 7.66 -27.71
C ASP A 325 -19.56 8.25 -27.70
N ARG A 326 -19.52 9.57 -27.76
CA ARG A 326 -18.26 10.31 -27.81
C ARG A 326 -17.37 10.06 -26.58
N ASN A 327 -17.97 10.00 -25.38
CA ASN A 327 -17.21 9.86 -24.16
C ASN A 327 -16.59 8.45 -24.09
N GLU A 328 -17.40 7.41 -24.36
CA GLU A 328 -16.88 6.05 -24.44
C GLU A 328 -15.78 5.93 -25.51
N ALA A 329 -15.99 6.51 -26.70
CA ALA A 329 -15.01 6.46 -27.77
C ALA A 329 -13.67 7.10 -27.41
N LEU A 330 -13.69 8.29 -26.78
CA LEU A 330 -12.48 9.00 -26.38
C LEU A 330 -11.76 8.30 -25.22
N ASP A 331 -12.52 7.79 -24.27
CA ASP A 331 -11.99 7.07 -23.12
C ASP A 331 -11.31 5.76 -23.53
N GLU A 332 -11.94 5.02 -24.44
CA GLU A 332 -11.38 3.77 -24.99
C GLU A 332 -10.12 4.01 -25.85
N LEU A 333 -10.00 5.16 -26.48
CA LEU A 333 -8.77 5.56 -27.16
C LEU A 333 -7.69 6.00 -26.20
N GLY A 334 -8.05 6.60 -25.08
CA GLY A 334 -7.13 7.13 -24.05
C GLY A 334 -6.72 6.14 -22.96
N LEU A 335 -7.41 5.01 -22.84
CA LEU A 335 -7.25 4.03 -21.75
C LEU A 335 -5.83 3.53 -21.46
N PRO A 336 -4.91 3.42 -22.40
CA PRO A 336 -3.55 3.02 -22.07
C PRO A 336 -2.73 4.13 -21.41
N ALA A 337 -3.17 5.37 -21.43
CA ALA A 337 -2.39 6.50 -20.95
C ALA A 337 -2.42 6.65 -19.41
N ALA A 338 -3.50 6.24 -18.74
CA ALA A 338 -3.64 6.39 -17.29
C ALA A 338 -2.90 5.29 -16.51
N ASP A 339 -2.77 4.09 -17.07
CA ASP A 339 -2.10 2.96 -16.42
C ASP A 339 -0.61 2.84 -16.79
N THR A 340 -0.13 3.60 -17.78
CA THR A 340 1.25 3.59 -18.22
C THR A 340 2.10 4.67 -17.55
N PHE A 341 2.20 4.68 -16.23
CA PHE A 341 3.39 5.20 -15.56
C PHE A 341 4.61 4.32 -15.86
N GLY A 342 4.81 3.99 -17.11
CA GLY A 342 5.86 3.10 -17.61
C GLY A 342 6.00 3.14 -19.11
N ALA A 343 5.44 4.15 -19.79
CA ALA A 343 5.48 4.31 -21.25
C ALA A 343 6.88 4.22 -21.90
N ASN A 344 7.95 4.25 -21.12
CA ASN A 344 9.32 4.11 -21.65
C ASN A 344 9.77 2.66 -21.86
N GLN A 345 8.91 1.66 -21.67
CA GLN A 345 9.23 0.25 -21.92
C GLN A 345 8.19 -0.49 -22.76
N ALA A 346 7.26 0.20 -23.42
CA ALA A 346 6.49 -0.44 -24.49
C ALA A 346 7.46 -1.10 -25.48
N ASP A 347 7.08 -2.25 -26.04
CA ASP A 347 7.93 -2.94 -27.02
C ASP A 347 8.41 -1.93 -28.06
N ALA A 348 9.73 -1.90 -28.30
CA ALA A 348 10.33 -0.96 -29.26
C ALA A 348 9.65 -1.05 -30.64
N ALA A 349 9.10 -2.20 -30.98
CA ALA A 349 8.30 -2.42 -32.19
C ALA A 349 7.00 -1.64 -32.16
N LEU A 350 6.22 -1.71 -31.05
CA LEU A 350 4.97 -0.95 -30.92
C LEU A 350 5.22 0.56 -30.95
N LEU A 351 6.24 1.03 -30.24
CA LEU A 351 6.63 2.45 -30.25
C LEU A 351 7.03 2.93 -31.67
N SER A 352 7.70 2.07 -32.46
CA SER A 352 8.00 2.39 -33.86
C SER A 352 6.72 2.53 -34.69
N ILE A 353 5.81 1.58 -34.57
CA ILE A 353 4.50 1.60 -35.26
C ILE A 353 3.71 2.86 -34.88
N CYS A 354 3.67 3.22 -33.60
CA CYS A 354 3.00 4.44 -33.13
C CYS A 354 3.64 5.71 -33.72
N ARG A 355 4.98 5.81 -33.77
CA ARG A 355 5.66 6.96 -34.38
C ARG A 355 5.35 7.10 -35.87
N ASP A 356 5.34 5.99 -36.59
CA ASP A 356 4.99 5.97 -38.01
C ASP A 356 3.53 6.38 -38.24
N ALA A 357 2.60 5.95 -37.38
CA ALA A 357 1.21 6.35 -37.43
C ALA A 357 1.02 7.85 -37.16
N VAL A 358 1.71 8.40 -36.14
CA VAL A 358 1.73 9.85 -35.87
C VAL A 358 2.28 10.64 -37.06
N ALA A 359 3.37 10.19 -37.67
CA ALA A 359 3.95 10.85 -38.83
C ALA A 359 2.96 10.88 -40.02
N ARG A 360 2.25 9.79 -40.28
CA ARG A 360 1.22 9.72 -41.33
C ARG A 360 0.04 10.66 -41.04
N LEU A 361 -0.47 10.66 -39.82
CA LEU A 361 -1.57 11.54 -39.40
C LEU A 361 -1.19 13.02 -39.48
N ASN A 362 0.06 13.37 -39.13
CA ASN A 362 0.54 14.75 -39.21
C ASN A 362 0.85 15.22 -40.64
N ALA A 363 1.06 14.31 -41.60
CA ALA A 363 1.17 14.65 -43.02
C ALA A 363 -0.18 15.08 -43.63
N ASP A 364 -1.28 14.61 -43.06
CA ASP A 364 -2.63 15.07 -43.42
C ASP A 364 -2.98 16.32 -42.62
N GLN A 365 -3.11 17.46 -43.33
CA GLN A 365 -3.42 18.76 -42.73
C GLN A 365 -4.91 18.98 -42.44
N THR A 366 -5.77 17.97 -42.67
CA THR A 366 -7.19 18.06 -42.33
C THR A 366 -7.39 17.95 -40.84
N THR A 367 -7.98 18.97 -40.22
CA THR A 367 -8.37 18.92 -38.80
C THR A 367 -9.77 18.39 -38.66
N ASN A 368 -9.94 17.19 -38.14
CA ASN A 368 -11.22 16.63 -37.74
C ASN A 368 -11.12 15.96 -36.35
N PRO A 369 -12.26 15.82 -35.65
CA PRO A 369 -12.25 15.24 -34.30
C PRO A 369 -11.65 13.84 -34.19
N SER A 370 -11.89 12.98 -35.17
CA SER A 370 -11.38 11.61 -35.17
C SER A 370 -9.86 11.55 -35.33
N ARG A 371 -9.28 12.44 -36.13
CA ARG A 371 -7.82 12.58 -36.26
C ARG A 371 -7.18 13.08 -34.94
N GLU A 372 -7.74 14.11 -34.34
CA GLU A 372 -7.22 14.66 -33.07
C GLU A 372 -7.35 13.63 -31.94
N ALA A 373 -8.45 12.86 -31.89
CA ALA A 373 -8.62 11.77 -30.95
C ALA A 373 -7.57 10.66 -31.13
N ALA A 374 -7.31 10.25 -32.39
CA ALA A 374 -6.27 9.28 -32.70
C ALA A 374 -4.87 9.79 -32.35
N LEU A 375 -4.55 11.05 -32.64
CA LEU A 375 -3.28 11.67 -32.27
C LEU A 375 -3.11 11.74 -30.76
N ALA A 376 -4.15 12.12 -30.00
CA ALA A 376 -4.10 12.15 -28.55
C ALA A 376 -3.76 10.76 -27.98
N ALA A 377 -4.41 9.71 -28.47
CA ALA A 377 -4.16 8.33 -28.08
C ALA A 377 -2.73 7.86 -28.41
N LEU A 378 -2.23 8.18 -29.59
CA LEU A 378 -0.88 7.78 -30.03
C LEU A 378 0.22 8.55 -29.29
N TYR A 379 0.04 9.85 -29.04
CA TYR A 379 0.99 10.64 -28.25
C TYR A 379 1.05 10.16 -26.81
N ALA A 380 -0.07 9.79 -26.21
CA ALA A 380 -0.10 9.19 -24.87
C ALA A 380 0.72 7.89 -24.82
N ARG A 381 0.54 6.99 -25.82
CA ARG A 381 1.34 5.75 -25.92
C ARG A 381 2.84 5.99 -26.13
N LEU A 382 3.22 7.12 -26.73
CA LEU A 382 4.60 7.53 -26.89
C LEU A 382 5.20 8.26 -25.68
N GLY A 383 4.41 8.46 -24.59
CA GLY A 383 4.83 9.23 -23.42
C GLY A 383 4.98 10.73 -23.69
N ASN A 384 4.31 11.25 -24.71
CA ASN A 384 4.32 12.65 -25.07
C ASN A 384 3.04 13.34 -24.55
N ASP A 385 2.98 13.56 -23.23
CA ASP A 385 1.81 14.07 -22.52
C ASP A 385 1.40 15.47 -22.97
N ASP A 386 2.36 16.33 -23.30
CA ASP A 386 2.10 17.70 -23.75
C ASP A 386 1.37 17.73 -25.10
N ASP A 387 1.77 16.91 -26.06
CA ASP A 387 1.13 16.82 -27.37
C ASP A 387 -0.18 16.06 -27.30
N SER A 388 -0.26 15.02 -26.48
CA SER A 388 -1.52 14.31 -26.19
C SER A 388 -2.57 15.27 -25.62
N THR A 389 -2.22 16.01 -24.59
CA THR A 389 -3.11 17.02 -23.95
C THR A 389 -3.51 18.10 -24.95
N ARG A 390 -2.59 18.57 -25.81
CA ARG A 390 -2.88 19.56 -26.83
C ARG A 390 -3.89 19.04 -27.85
N ALA A 391 -3.70 17.83 -28.36
CA ALA A 391 -4.62 17.20 -29.30
C ALA A 391 -6.01 16.99 -28.66
N TYR A 392 -6.05 16.53 -27.42
CA TYR A 392 -7.30 16.33 -26.68
C TYR A 392 -8.08 17.65 -26.49
N ASN A 393 -7.40 18.76 -26.18
CA ASN A 393 -8.01 20.07 -25.94
C ASN A 393 -8.60 20.72 -27.22
N THR A 394 -8.23 20.23 -28.40
CA THR A 394 -8.85 20.70 -29.68
C THR A 394 -10.21 20.06 -29.93
N LEU A 395 -10.56 18.98 -29.19
CA LEU A 395 -11.83 18.29 -29.38
C LEU A 395 -13.01 19.17 -28.87
N PRO A 396 -14.11 19.31 -29.63
CA PRO A 396 -15.23 20.13 -29.23
C PRO A 396 -15.86 19.62 -27.93
N VAL A 397 -16.14 20.49 -26.98
CA VAL A 397 -16.81 20.16 -25.70
C VAL A 397 -18.26 19.75 -25.99
N ALA A 398 -18.64 18.50 -25.62
CA ALA A 398 -20.02 18.05 -25.77
C ALA A 398 -20.90 18.58 -24.64
N SER A 399 -22.02 19.19 -24.98
CA SER A 399 -23.10 19.44 -24.03
C SER A 399 -23.77 18.12 -23.63
N LEU A 400 -23.73 17.79 -22.34
CA LEU A 400 -24.35 16.57 -21.79
C LEU A 400 -25.88 16.59 -22.06
N SER A 401 -26.34 15.76 -22.97
CA SER A 401 -27.77 15.46 -23.17
C SER A 401 -28.13 14.30 -22.24
N ALA A 402 -28.67 14.60 -21.08
CA ALA A 402 -29.28 13.59 -20.20
C ALA A 402 -30.57 13.07 -20.85
N LYS A 403 -30.55 11.92 -21.48
CA LYS A 403 -31.73 11.19 -21.91
C LYS A 403 -31.76 9.81 -21.24
N SER A 404 -32.69 9.65 -20.31
CA SER A 404 -33.17 8.49 -19.56
C SER A 404 -32.52 8.26 -18.17
N PRO A 405 -33.31 7.72 -17.23
CA PRO A 405 -32.78 7.32 -15.91
C PRO A 405 -31.87 6.11 -16.10
N GLU A 406 -30.59 6.36 -16.01
CA GLU A 406 -29.56 5.38 -16.16
C GLU A 406 -29.47 4.49 -14.91
N SER A 407 -29.24 3.17 -15.10
CA SER A 407 -28.95 2.31 -13.95
C SER A 407 -27.65 2.75 -13.26
N SER A 408 -27.54 2.53 -11.95
CA SER A 408 -26.30 2.85 -11.21
C SER A 408 -25.08 2.13 -11.80
N LEU A 409 -25.26 0.96 -12.39
CA LEU A 409 -24.19 0.21 -13.04
C LEU A 409 -23.73 0.89 -14.34
N SER A 410 -24.67 1.31 -15.20
CA SER A 410 -24.31 2.05 -16.42
C SER A 410 -23.62 3.38 -16.10
N GLN A 411 -24.09 4.07 -15.06
CA GLN A 411 -23.43 5.28 -14.57
C GLN A 411 -22.01 5.00 -14.09
N ALA A 412 -21.79 3.88 -13.39
CA ALA A 412 -20.47 3.49 -12.91
C ALA A 412 -19.50 3.21 -14.07
N ILE A 413 -19.92 2.41 -15.04
CA ILE A 413 -19.13 2.08 -16.23
C ILE A 413 -18.75 3.38 -16.97
N ARG A 414 -19.69 4.27 -17.20
CA ARG A 414 -19.40 5.57 -17.83
C ARG A 414 -18.42 6.41 -17.00
N SER A 415 -18.56 6.44 -15.68
CA SER A 415 -17.65 7.19 -14.81
C SER A 415 -16.24 6.60 -14.82
N MET A 416 -16.10 5.26 -14.92
CA MET A 416 -14.80 4.59 -15.12
C MET A 416 -14.14 5.07 -16.41
N HIS A 417 -14.86 5.06 -17.53
CA HIS A 417 -14.38 5.53 -18.83
C HIS A 417 -14.02 7.03 -18.82
N GLN A 418 -14.66 7.83 -17.98
CA GLN A 418 -14.36 9.27 -17.82
C GLN A 418 -13.29 9.55 -16.76
N HIS A 419 -12.55 8.54 -16.32
CA HIS A 419 -11.56 8.64 -15.25
C HIS A 419 -12.10 9.31 -13.96
N ARG A 420 -13.44 9.34 -13.78
CA ARG A 420 -14.09 9.83 -12.56
C ARG A 420 -14.31 8.68 -11.58
N TYR A 421 -13.21 8.15 -11.08
CA TYR A 421 -13.21 6.92 -10.29
C TYR A 421 -13.97 7.04 -8.98
N ASP A 422 -14.01 8.22 -8.36
CA ASP A 422 -14.82 8.47 -7.16
C ASP A 422 -16.32 8.37 -7.45
N ASP A 423 -16.77 8.89 -8.58
CA ASP A 423 -18.18 8.77 -9.03
C ASP A 423 -18.51 7.34 -9.39
N ALA A 424 -17.58 6.62 -10.03
CA ALA A 424 -17.70 5.21 -10.35
C ALA A 424 -17.83 4.36 -9.09
N GLU A 425 -16.96 4.55 -8.10
CA GLU A 425 -17.04 3.87 -6.81
C GLU A 425 -18.39 4.11 -6.13
N ALA A 426 -18.85 5.37 -6.08
CA ALA A 426 -20.13 5.71 -5.47
C ALA A 426 -21.32 5.05 -6.19
N ALA A 427 -21.28 4.95 -7.51
CA ALA A 427 -22.31 4.29 -8.30
C ALA A 427 -22.28 2.76 -8.13
N LEU A 428 -21.08 2.14 -8.10
CA LEU A 428 -20.90 0.71 -7.86
C LEU A 428 -21.36 0.30 -6.46
N LEU A 429 -21.06 1.08 -5.44
CA LEU A 429 -21.52 0.82 -4.07
C LEU A 429 -23.05 0.89 -3.98
N ARG A 430 -23.71 1.83 -4.68
CA ARG A 430 -25.19 1.87 -4.75
C ARG A 430 -25.75 0.63 -5.46
N TRP A 431 -25.13 0.17 -6.54
CA TRP A 431 -25.55 -1.04 -7.25
C TRP A 431 -25.40 -2.28 -6.39
N LEU A 432 -24.22 -2.46 -5.77
CA LEU A 432 -23.87 -3.60 -4.94
C LEU A 432 -24.69 -3.67 -3.64
N ALA A 433 -25.22 -2.55 -3.16
CA ALA A 433 -26.14 -2.56 -2.01
C ALA A 433 -27.44 -3.37 -2.29
N THR A 434 -27.85 -3.44 -3.56
CA THR A 434 -29.04 -4.21 -4.02
C THR A 434 -28.67 -5.50 -4.76
N HIS A 435 -27.43 -5.61 -5.25
CA HIS A 435 -26.91 -6.75 -6.02
C HIS A 435 -25.54 -7.22 -5.46
N PRO A 436 -25.47 -7.67 -4.19
CA PRO A 436 -24.18 -7.95 -3.53
C PRO A 436 -23.40 -9.12 -4.15
N GLY A 437 -24.07 -10.00 -4.90
CA GLY A 437 -23.47 -11.14 -5.61
C GLY A 437 -22.99 -10.83 -7.03
N ASP A 438 -23.11 -9.60 -7.51
CA ASP A 438 -22.65 -9.23 -8.86
C ASP A 438 -21.10 -9.16 -8.88
N LEU A 439 -20.49 -10.25 -9.38
CA LEU A 439 -19.03 -10.40 -9.44
C LEU A 439 -18.39 -9.38 -10.39
N SER A 440 -19.08 -9.01 -11.50
CA SER A 440 -18.58 -8.02 -12.44
C SER A 440 -18.53 -6.63 -11.82
N ALA A 441 -19.60 -6.21 -11.14
CA ALA A 441 -19.62 -4.93 -10.43
C ALA A 441 -18.58 -4.90 -9.30
N ARG A 442 -18.37 -6.02 -8.59
CA ARG A 442 -17.31 -6.14 -7.56
C ARG A 442 -15.92 -6.03 -8.17
N PHE A 443 -15.69 -6.61 -9.34
CA PHE A 443 -14.43 -6.45 -10.07
C PHE A 443 -14.19 -4.99 -10.46
N GLN A 444 -15.20 -4.32 -11.03
CA GLN A 444 -15.11 -2.90 -11.37
C GLN A 444 -14.87 -2.01 -10.15
N LEU A 445 -15.42 -2.35 -8.98
CA LEU A 445 -15.15 -1.65 -7.74
C LEU A 445 -13.67 -1.77 -7.32
N VAL A 446 -13.09 -2.95 -7.47
CA VAL A 446 -11.66 -3.17 -7.21
C VAL A 446 -10.81 -2.30 -8.15
N GLN A 447 -11.13 -2.28 -9.44
CA GLN A 447 -10.41 -1.46 -10.42
C GLN A 447 -10.53 0.03 -10.11
N SER A 448 -11.75 0.53 -9.83
CA SER A 448 -11.98 1.91 -9.44
C SER A 448 -11.13 2.31 -8.22
N ARG A 449 -11.07 1.46 -7.19
CA ARG A 449 -10.28 1.71 -5.99
C ARG A 449 -8.77 1.72 -6.26
N ARG A 450 -8.28 0.85 -7.15
CA ARG A 450 -6.88 0.89 -7.59
C ARG A 450 -6.55 2.20 -8.28
N GLN A 451 -7.41 2.67 -9.16
CA GLN A 451 -7.21 3.93 -9.88
C GLN A 451 -7.23 5.13 -8.95
N ILE A 452 -8.12 5.16 -7.95
CA ILE A 452 -8.11 6.21 -6.92
C ILE A 452 -6.78 6.19 -6.16
N ALA A 453 -6.29 5.01 -5.76
CA ALA A 453 -5.01 4.88 -5.06
C ALA A 453 -3.86 5.45 -5.91
N MET A 454 -3.78 5.06 -7.19
CA MET A 454 -2.76 5.54 -8.13
C MET A 454 -2.82 7.05 -8.33
N ALA A 455 -4.02 7.62 -8.46
CA ALA A 455 -4.19 9.07 -8.60
C ALA A 455 -3.67 9.84 -7.37
N GLN A 456 -3.89 9.33 -6.14
CA GLN A 456 -3.36 9.97 -4.93
C GLN A 456 -1.83 9.90 -4.87
N ILE A 457 -1.24 8.74 -5.23
CA ILE A 457 0.21 8.56 -5.28
C ILE A 457 0.83 9.45 -6.36
N ALA A 458 0.23 9.54 -7.55
CA ALA A 458 0.69 10.43 -8.62
C ALA A 458 0.68 11.90 -8.17
N ARG A 459 -0.38 12.32 -7.47
CA ARG A 459 -0.44 13.66 -6.88
C ARG A 459 0.63 13.88 -5.83
N LEU A 460 0.84 12.92 -4.92
CA LEU A 460 1.91 12.97 -3.92
C LEU A 460 3.28 13.14 -4.56
N LEU A 461 3.57 12.37 -5.62
CA LEU A 461 4.81 12.48 -6.40
C LEU A 461 4.98 13.87 -7.03
N SER A 462 3.88 14.46 -7.53
CA SER A 462 3.89 15.78 -8.16
C SER A 462 4.19 16.90 -7.17
N ILE A 463 3.58 16.87 -5.97
CA ILE A 463 3.68 17.97 -4.99
C ILE A 463 4.83 17.83 -4.00
N ALA A 464 5.23 16.60 -3.69
CA ALA A 464 6.23 16.31 -2.66
C ALA A 464 7.17 15.14 -3.06
N PRO A 465 7.88 15.25 -4.21
CA PRO A 465 8.69 14.16 -4.77
C PRO A 465 9.84 13.70 -3.87
N ASP A 466 10.31 14.56 -2.97
CA ASP A 466 11.39 14.27 -2.03
C ASP A 466 10.85 14.02 -0.60
N SER A 467 9.55 13.73 -0.45
CA SER A 467 8.98 13.38 0.85
C SER A 467 9.40 11.97 1.28
N TYR A 468 9.49 11.75 2.59
CA TYR A 468 9.80 10.43 3.12
C TYR A 468 8.77 9.36 2.71
N HIS A 469 7.53 9.75 2.44
CA HIS A 469 6.50 8.86 1.91
C HIS A 469 6.85 8.33 0.51
N VAL A 470 7.36 9.21 -0.36
CA VAL A 470 7.81 8.80 -1.70
C VAL A 470 9.00 7.88 -1.60
N HIS A 471 9.98 8.20 -0.75
CA HIS A 471 11.10 7.30 -0.48
C HIS A 471 10.64 5.94 0.07
N GLN A 472 9.65 5.92 0.97
CA GLN A 472 9.07 4.67 1.50
C GLN A 472 8.42 3.83 0.40
N LEU A 473 7.61 4.45 -0.47
CA LEU A 473 6.99 3.76 -1.61
C LEU A 473 8.02 3.23 -2.61
N LEU A 474 9.05 4.02 -2.92
CA LEU A 474 10.14 3.59 -3.79
C LEU A 474 10.96 2.46 -3.17
N GLY A 475 11.26 2.55 -1.88
CA GLY A 475 11.96 1.50 -1.15
C GLY A 475 11.22 0.16 -1.23
N GLN A 476 9.90 0.19 -1.01
CA GLN A 476 9.05 -1.01 -1.14
C GLN A 476 9.06 -1.53 -2.58
N LEU A 477 8.87 -0.67 -3.56
CA LEU A 477 8.87 -1.03 -4.98
C LEU A 477 10.17 -1.70 -5.42
N TYR A 478 11.32 -1.12 -5.04
CA TYR A 478 12.63 -1.70 -5.37
C TYR A 478 12.88 -3.02 -4.64
N ALA A 479 12.40 -3.16 -3.38
CA ALA A 479 12.47 -4.42 -2.64
C ALA A 479 11.63 -5.52 -3.32
N ASP A 480 10.43 -5.20 -3.78
CA ASP A 480 9.55 -6.13 -4.50
C ASP A 480 10.16 -6.58 -5.85
N ARG A 481 11.00 -5.76 -6.46
CA ARG A 481 11.75 -6.07 -7.69
C ARG A 481 13.10 -6.74 -7.45
N GLU A 482 13.42 -7.03 -6.20
CA GLU A 482 14.74 -7.57 -5.82
C GLU A 482 15.91 -6.62 -6.20
N GLU A 483 15.64 -5.31 -6.37
CA GLU A 483 16.63 -4.26 -6.60
C GLU A 483 17.14 -3.71 -5.24
N ASP A 484 17.72 -4.59 -4.45
CA ASP A 484 18.00 -4.38 -3.03
C ASP A 484 18.87 -3.15 -2.74
N ASP A 485 19.86 -2.83 -3.60
CA ASP A 485 20.72 -1.65 -3.43
C ASP A 485 19.91 -0.34 -3.54
N LYS A 486 18.95 -0.29 -4.46
CA LYS A 486 18.07 0.87 -4.62
C LYS A 486 17.09 0.95 -3.45
N ALA A 487 16.51 -0.17 -3.05
CA ALA A 487 15.63 -0.24 -1.87
C ALA A 487 16.34 0.27 -0.62
N LEU A 488 17.59 -0.16 -0.41
CA LEU A 488 18.42 0.28 0.73
C LEU A 488 18.65 1.79 0.71
N ALA A 489 18.98 2.37 -0.47
CA ALA A 489 19.19 3.82 -0.59
C ALA A 489 17.93 4.61 -0.23
N GLU A 490 16.76 4.16 -0.67
CA GLU A 490 15.48 4.82 -0.39
C GLU A 490 15.10 4.70 1.10
N TYR A 491 15.24 3.53 1.72
CA TYR A 491 14.97 3.37 3.15
C TYR A 491 15.95 4.13 4.03
N LEU A 492 17.21 4.31 3.62
CA LEU A 492 18.16 5.20 4.30
C LEU A 492 17.70 6.66 4.25
N ALA A 493 17.13 7.11 3.12
CA ALA A 493 16.54 8.44 3.02
C ALA A 493 15.33 8.60 3.95
N VAL A 494 14.48 7.55 4.07
CA VAL A 494 13.38 7.54 5.04
C VAL A 494 13.93 7.64 6.47
N ALA A 495 14.92 6.83 6.84
CA ALA A 495 15.51 6.84 8.18
C ALA A 495 16.17 8.18 8.52
N ALA A 496 16.82 8.83 7.55
CA ALA A 496 17.40 10.17 7.72
C ALA A 496 16.33 11.23 7.97
N ALA A 497 15.21 11.18 7.22
CA ALA A 497 14.09 12.12 7.39
C ALA A 497 13.25 11.82 8.64
N ARG A 498 13.08 10.56 8.99
CA ARG A 498 12.22 10.03 10.05
C ARG A 498 12.88 8.90 10.86
N PRO A 499 13.96 9.18 11.62
CA PRO A 499 14.76 8.15 12.30
C PRO A 499 14.05 7.37 13.42
N ASN A 500 12.80 7.67 13.73
CA ASN A 500 11.98 6.89 14.66
C ASN A 500 10.67 6.42 13.98
N LEU A 501 10.65 6.39 12.63
CA LEU A 501 9.55 5.75 11.92
C LEU A 501 9.69 4.24 12.14
N PRO A 502 8.70 3.58 12.74
CA PRO A 502 8.70 2.13 12.83
C PRO A 502 8.78 1.50 11.44
N ASP A 503 9.21 0.25 11.41
CA ASP A 503 9.34 -0.59 10.23
C ASP A 503 10.47 -0.19 9.26
N VAL A 504 10.90 1.08 9.19
CA VAL A 504 12.04 1.45 8.35
C VAL A 504 13.34 0.78 8.82
N HIS A 505 13.56 0.71 10.13
CA HIS A 505 14.72 0.01 10.69
C HIS A 505 14.62 -1.51 10.52
N PHE A 506 13.41 -2.07 10.52
CA PHE A 506 13.20 -3.47 10.15
C PHE A 506 13.60 -3.71 8.69
N TRP A 507 13.12 -2.88 7.75
CA TRP A 507 13.45 -3.06 6.33
C TRP A 507 14.95 -2.86 6.04
N LEU A 508 15.58 -1.88 6.71
CA LEU A 508 17.03 -1.72 6.63
C LEU A 508 17.77 -2.95 7.16
N GLY A 509 17.38 -3.42 8.34
CA GLY A 509 17.97 -4.61 8.95
C GLY A 509 17.78 -5.86 8.10
N HIS A 510 16.59 -6.05 7.52
CA HIS A 510 16.27 -7.12 6.59
C HIS A 510 17.17 -7.10 5.34
N LEU A 511 17.31 -5.94 4.69
CA LEU A 511 18.17 -5.79 3.51
C LEU A 511 19.64 -6.02 3.83
N TYR A 512 20.15 -5.47 4.94
CA TYR A 512 21.51 -5.75 5.39
C TYR A 512 21.74 -7.24 5.67
N TRP A 513 20.78 -7.90 6.32
CA TRP A 513 20.85 -9.35 6.56
C TRP A 513 20.86 -10.16 5.27
N LYS A 514 20.01 -9.81 4.31
CA LYS A 514 19.97 -10.42 2.98
C LYS A 514 21.30 -10.28 2.22
N HIS A 515 21.99 -9.16 2.39
CA HIS A 515 23.33 -8.90 1.82
C HIS A 515 24.48 -9.51 2.63
N GLY A 516 24.18 -10.19 3.75
CA GLY A 516 25.20 -10.81 4.60
C GLY A 516 25.92 -9.84 5.54
N ASP A 517 25.47 -8.60 5.65
CA ASP A 517 26.00 -7.58 6.58
C ASP A 517 25.31 -7.73 7.94
N ALA A 518 25.80 -8.69 8.71
CA ALA A 518 25.22 -9.05 10.01
C ALA A 518 25.37 -7.93 11.06
N ASP A 519 26.38 -7.08 10.97
CA ASP A 519 26.63 -6.02 11.95
C ASP A 519 25.64 -4.86 11.79
N HIS A 520 25.42 -4.38 10.56
CA HIS A 520 24.39 -3.38 10.28
C HIS A 520 22.99 -3.95 10.50
N ALA A 521 22.75 -5.22 10.11
CA ALA A 521 21.47 -5.88 10.39
C ALA A 521 21.16 -5.91 11.89
N PHE A 522 22.14 -6.30 12.72
CA PHE A 522 21.99 -6.28 14.18
C PHE A 522 21.66 -4.89 14.72
N ALA A 523 22.36 -3.85 14.26
CA ALA A 523 22.15 -2.48 14.71
C ALA A 523 20.74 -1.98 14.37
N GLU A 524 20.30 -2.16 13.12
CA GLU A 524 19.01 -1.69 12.65
C GLU A 524 17.84 -2.47 13.28
N LEU A 525 17.94 -3.81 13.38
CA LEU A 525 16.92 -4.65 14.02
C LEU A 525 16.82 -4.33 15.53
N THR A 526 17.94 -4.08 16.19
CA THR A 526 17.95 -3.62 17.60
C THR A 526 17.24 -2.27 17.71
N ARG A 527 17.52 -1.34 16.77
CA ARG A 527 16.84 -0.04 16.74
C ARG A 527 15.34 -0.18 16.51
N GLN A 528 14.91 -1.10 15.64
CA GLN A 528 13.50 -1.42 15.47
C GLN A 528 12.86 -1.88 16.78
N LEU A 529 13.52 -2.77 17.51
CA LEU A 529 12.99 -3.32 18.76
C LEU A 529 13.01 -2.32 19.92
N GLU A 530 13.88 -1.32 19.91
CA GLU A 530 13.78 -0.16 20.82
C GLU A 530 12.50 0.64 20.57
N LEU A 531 12.06 0.74 19.31
CA LEU A 531 10.85 1.44 18.91
C LEU A 531 9.58 0.61 19.09
N ASP A 532 9.65 -0.69 18.79
CA ASP A 532 8.56 -1.67 18.95
C ASP A 532 9.11 -3.01 19.46
N PRO A 533 9.20 -3.21 20.77
CA PRO A 533 9.69 -4.46 21.36
C PRO A 533 8.88 -5.70 20.96
N GLY A 534 7.61 -5.50 20.54
CA GLY A 534 6.69 -6.56 20.13
C GLY A 534 6.75 -6.94 18.67
N HIS A 535 7.60 -6.28 17.85
CA HIS A 535 7.69 -6.56 16.42
C HIS A 535 8.20 -7.99 16.16
N ALA A 536 7.31 -8.84 15.69
CA ALA A 536 7.57 -10.28 15.60
C ALA A 536 8.69 -10.61 14.61
N GLU A 537 8.62 -10.04 13.40
CA GLU A 537 9.60 -10.28 12.34
C GLU A 537 10.99 -9.76 12.74
N ALA A 538 11.07 -8.56 13.32
CA ALA A 538 12.35 -8.00 13.79
C ALA A 538 12.97 -8.87 14.90
N ASN A 539 12.16 -9.36 15.83
CA ASN A 539 12.63 -10.33 16.83
C ASN A 539 13.09 -11.64 16.18
N GLY A 540 12.39 -12.14 15.16
CA GLY A 540 12.75 -13.35 14.41
C GLY A 540 14.09 -13.19 13.68
N GLU A 541 14.26 -12.09 12.95
CA GLU A 541 15.47 -11.82 12.18
C GLU A 541 16.67 -11.47 13.08
N LEU A 542 16.47 -10.67 14.15
CA LEU A 542 17.54 -10.43 15.13
C LEU A 542 18.00 -11.72 15.77
N GLY A 543 17.05 -12.63 16.09
CA GLY A 543 17.38 -13.95 16.57
C GLY A 543 18.20 -14.75 15.58
N ALA A 544 17.88 -14.70 14.28
CA ALA A 544 18.63 -15.35 13.22
C ALA A 544 20.06 -14.78 13.08
N VAL A 545 20.20 -13.45 13.11
CA VAL A 545 21.51 -12.76 13.11
C VAL A 545 22.36 -13.22 14.29
N LEU A 546 21.78 -13.24 15.50
CA LEU A 546 22.48 -13.66 16.72
C LEU A 546 22.91 -15.15 16.67
N VAL A 547 22.07 -16.03 16.11
CA VAL A 547 22.44 -17.44 15.90
C VAL A 547 23.61 -17.57 14.93
N ALA A 548 23.61 -16.79 13.84
CA ALA A 548 24.71 -16.79 12.87
C ALA A 548 26.02 -16.21 13.46
N GLN A 549 25.93 -15.35 14.47
CA GLN A 549 27.07 -14.81 15.23
C GLN A 549 27.49 -15.71 16.41
N ASP A 550 26.97 -16.95 16.49
CA ASP A 550 27.22 -17.88 17.63
C ASP A 550 26.74 -17.35 19.01
N ARG A 551 25.84 -16.38 19.03
CA ARG A 551 25.26 -15.75 20.24
C ARG A 551 23.90 -16.38 20.60
N ALA A 552 23.83 -17.71 20.57
CA ALA A 552 22.60 -18.46 20.74
C ALA A 552 21.83 -18.17 22.04
N ALA A 553 22.55 -17.87 23.15
CA ALA A 553 21.92 -17.53 24.41
C ALA A 553 21.12 -16.22 24.34
N GLU A 554 21.61 -15.25 23.58
CA GLU A 554 20.95 -13.98 23.37
C GLU A 554 19.81 -14.08 22.33
N ALA A 555 19.94 -14.99 21.35
CA ALA A 555 18.93 -15.22 20.34
C ALA A 555 17.59 -15.79 20.90
N ILE A 556 17.68 -16.68 21.90
CA ILE A 556 16.53 -17.41 22.45
C ILE A 556 15.37 -16.47 22.87
N PRO A 557 15.56 -15.45 23.71
CA PRO A 557 14.45 -14.59 24.15
C PRO A 557 13.79 -13.82 22.99
N HIS A 558 14.55 -13.42 21.99
CA HIS A 558 14.00 -12.77 20.79
C HIS A 558 13.16 -13.74 19.96
N LEU A 559 13.66 -14.93 19.69
CA LEU A 559 12.94 -15.96 18.95
C LEU A 559 11.67 -16.44 19.66
N GLU A 560 11.73 -16.58 21.00
CA GLU A 560 10.53 -16.87 21.80
C GLU A 560 9.52 -15.72 21.76
N SER A 561 9.97 -14.47 21.74
CA SER A 561 9.14 -13.30 21.58
C SER A 561 8.47 -13.28 20.19
N ALA A 562 9.23 -13.55 19.13
CA ALA A 562 8.74 -13.65 17.76
C ALA A 562 7.59 -14.67 17.64
N ILE A 563 7.79 -15.88 18.12
CA ILE A 563 6.79 -16.96 18.08
C ILE A 563 5.57 -16.64 18.95
N ARG A 564 5.75 -15.97 20.07
CA ARG A 564 4.64 -15.56 20.95
C ARG A 564 3.78 -14.48 20.30
N SER A 565 4.40 -13.48 19.67
CA SER A 565 3.71 -12.41 18.97
C SER A 565 3.08 -12.86 17.64
N LYS A 566 3.74 -13.79 16.93
CA LYS A 566 3.30 -14.32 15.63
C LYS A 566 3.56 -15.83 15.57
N PRO A 567 2.58 -16.66 16.01
CA PRO A 567 2.74 -18.13 16.06
C PRO A 567 2.91 -18.80 14.69
N ASP A 568 2.60 -18.11 13.60
CA ASP A 568 2.78 -18.57 12.21
C ASP A 568 4.08 -18.07 11.56
N LEU A 569 5.01 -17.50 12.33
CA LEU A 569 6.34 -17.12 11.84
C LEU A 569 7.27 -18.36 11.82
N TRP A 570 7.05 -19.26 10.88
CA TRP A 570 7.71 -20.56 10.79
C TRP A 570 9.24 -20.51 10.77
N PRO A 571 9.91 -19.55 10.11
CA PRO A 571 11.38 -19.46 10.17
C PRO A 571 11.92 -19.29 11.60
N ALA A 572 11.19 -18.63 12.50
CA ALA A 572 11.62 -18.46 13.88
C ALA A 572 11.72 -19.78 14.66
N TYR A 573 10.87 -20.79 14.33
CA TYR A 573 10.95 -22.10 14.97
C TYR A 573 12.24 -22.83 14.62
N GLN A 574 12.69 -22.76 13.36
CA GLN A 574 13.95 -23.33 12.92
C GLN A 574 15.13 -22.68 13.64
N GLN A 575 15.15 -21.35 13.70
CA GLN A 575 16.22 -20.60 14.36
C GLN A 575 16.26 -20.86 15.88
N LEU A 576 15.08 -20.94 16.51
CA LEU A 576 14.98 -21.25 17.94
C LEU A 576 15.46 -22.68 18.24
N GLY A 577 15.12 -23.64 17.36
CA GLY A 577 15.63 -25.00 17.44
C GLY A 577 17.14 -25.06 17.33
N SER A 578 17.72 -24.30 16.40
CA SER A 578 19.18 -24.17 16.22
C SER A 578 19.84 -23.55 17.46
N ALA A 579 19.23 -22.48 18.02
CA ALA A 579 19.73 -21.82 19.22
C ALA A 579 19.72 -22.73 20.44
N TYR A 580 18.65 -23.50 20.68
CA TYR A 580 18.60 -24.49 21.75
C TYR A 580 19.60 -25.63 21.53
N ALA A 581 19.78 -26.08 20.29
CA ALA A 581 20.77 -27.11 19.96
C ALA A 581 22.20 -26.64 20.25
N ALA A 582 22.55 -25.40 19.89
CA ALA A 582 23.83 -24.77 20.22
C ALA A 582 24.08 -24.70 21.74
N GLN A 583 23.05 -24.49 22.54
CA GLN A 583 23.07 -24.54 24.00
C GLN A 583 23.01 -25.97 24.56
N LYS A 584 23.07 -27.01 23.70
CA LYS A 584 22.94 -28.43 24.05
C LYS A 584 21.62 -28.79 24.73
N ASN A 585 20.60 -27.95 24.61
CA ASN A 585 19.25 -28.22 25.12
C ASN A 585 18.42 -28.94 24.05
N TYR A 586 18.83 -30.17 23.75
CA TYR A 586 18.27 -30.95 22.64
C TYR A 586 16.77 -31.23 22.79
N THR A 587 16.30 -31.44 24.03
CA THR A 587 14.88 -31.69 24.30
C THR A 587 14.00 -30.51 23.91
N ARG A 588 14.42 -29.26 24.24
CA ARG A 588 13.69 -28.06 23.80
C ARG A 588 13.83 -27.83 22.30
N ALA A 589 15.01 -28.10 21.73
CA ALA A 589 15.27 -28.00 20.31
C ALA A 589 14.32 -28.94 19.52
N GLU A 590 14.23 -30.21 19.93
CA GLU A 590 13.32 -31.20 19.31
C GLU A 590 11.86 -30.73 19.38
N ALA A 591 11.40 -30.29 20.55
CA ALA A 591 10.02 -29.86 20.76
C ALA A 591 9.63 -28.67 19.87
N VAL A 592 10.52 -27.68 19.73
CA VAL A 592 10.28 -26.48 18.91
C VAL A 592 10.32 -26.83 17.43
N LEU A 593 11.32 -27.58 16.97
CA LEU A 593 11.44 -27.98 15.57
C LEU A 593 10.23 -28.80 15.09
N LYS A 594 9.74 -29.74 15.90
CA LYS A 594 8.53 -30.52 15.58
C LYS A 594 7.30 -29.63 15.34
N ARG A 595 7.16 -28.49 16.02
CA ARG A 595 6.07 -27.55 15.79
C ARG A 595 6.18 -26.83 14.43
N GLY A 596 7.40 -26.62 13.93
CA GLY A 596 7.66 -25.94 12.64
C GLY A 596 7.54 -26.87 11.42
N LEU A 597 7.58 -28.20 11.59
CA LEU A 597 7.69 -29.14 10.46
C LEU A 597 6.54 -29.08 9.45
N ALA A 598 5.32 -28.81 9.91
CA ALA A 598 4.14 -28.77 9.03
C ALA A 598 4.24 -27.71 7.91
N HIS A 599 5.14 -26.75 8.06
CA HIS A 599 5.33 -25.62 7.13
C HIS A 599 6.75 -25.57 6.56
N ASP A 600 7.54 -26.59 6.80
CA ASP A 600 8.91 -26.73 6.30
C ASP A 600 8.91 -27.19 4.83
N ARG A 601 8.82 -26.23 3.92
CA ARG A 601 8.75 -26.50 2.47
C ARG A 601 10.09 -26.77 1.81
N ASP A 602 11.19 -26.43 2.46
CA ASP A 602 12.56 -26.59 1.94
C ASP A 602 13.35 -27.71 2.62
N GLY A 603 12.81 -28.29 3.70
CA GLY A 603 13.43 -29.35 4.48
C GLY A 603 14.45 -28.85 5.49
N ALA A 604 14.56 -27.55 5.73
CA ALA A 604 15.56 -26.99 6.63
C ALA A 604 15.27 -27.31 8.11
N ALA A 605 14.03 -27.19 8.55
CA ALA A 605 13.64 -27.57 9.92
C ALA A 605 13.73 -29.08 10.14
N HIS A 606 13.37 -29.91 9.15
CA HIS A 606 13.59 -31.35 9.20
C HIS A 606 15.08 -31.68 9.32
N TYR A 607 15.93 -31.02 8.54
CA TYR A 607 17.37 -31.23 8.61
C TYR A 607 17.93 -30.91 10.00
N GLN A 608 17.55 -29.78 10.58
CA GLN A 608 17.95 -29.41 11.94
C GLN A 608 17.44 -30.42 12.99
N LEU A 609 16.19 -30.86 12.86
CA LEU A 609 15.65 -31.89 13.74
C LEU A 609 16.45 -33.21 13.64
N GLY A 610 16.83 -33.64 12.43
CA GLY A 610 17.68 -34.79 12.22
C GLY A 610 19.03 -34.66 12.93
N LEU A 611 19.66 -33.47 12.90
CA LEU A 611 20.91 -33.21 13.62
C LEU A 611 20.72 -33.27 15.14
N VAL A 612 19.64 -32.71 15.67
CA VAL A 612 19.29 -32.75 17.10
C VAL A 612 19.10 -34.19 17.57
N LEU A 613 18.25 -34.96 16.88
CA LEU A 613 17.99 -36.36 17.21
C LEU A 613 19.27 -37.21 17.17
N ARG A 614 20.16 -36.97 16.21
CA ARG A 614 21.46 -37.61 16.14
C ARG A 614 22.35 -37.28 17.36
N SER A 615 22.31 -36.02 17.80
CA SER A 615 23.07 -35.56 18.97
C SER A 615 22.52 -36.14 20.28
N GLU A 616 21.24 -36.50 20.33
CA GLU A 616 20.60 -37.21 21.45
C GLU A 616 20.82 -38.73 21.39
N GLY A 617 21.48 -39.28 20.35
CA GLY A 617 21.67 -40.70 20.15
C GLY A 617 20.46 -41.42 19.54
N LYS A 618 19.40 -40.71 19.14
CA LYS A 618 18.18 -41.25 18.49
C LYS A 618 18.43 -41.50 16.99
N THR A 619 19.40 -42.37 16.67
CA THR A 619 19.93 -42.54 15.30
C THR A 619 18.89 -43.05 14.30
N ALA A 620 17.96 -43.91 14.73
CA ALA A 620 16.91 -44.45 13.88
C ALA A 620 15.90 -43.37 13.49
N GLU A 621 15.46 -42.52 14.43
CA GLU A 621 14.57 -41.41 14.19
C GLU A 621 15.24 -40.35 13.31
N ALA A 622 16.51 -40.04 13.57
CA ALA A 622 17.29 -39.13 12.74
C ALA A 622 17.35 -39.61 11.28
N ALA A 623 17.56 -40.89 11.04
CA ALA A 623 17.59 -41.47 9.70
C ALA A 623 16.24 -41.31 8.96
N GLN A 624 15.11 -41.46 9.67
CA GLN A 624 13.77 -41.26 9.10
C GLN A 624 13.56 -39.78 8.71
N VAL A 625 13.93 -38.85 9.59
CA VAL A 625 13.81 -37.42 9.32
C VAL A 625 14.71 -36.97 8.15
N PHE A 626 15.94 -37.47 8.05
CA PHE A 626 16.80 -37.21 6.89
C PHE A 626 16.25 -37.82 5.58
N ALA A 627 15.50 -38.91 5.64
CA ALA A 627 14.80 -39.44 4.48
C ALA A 627 13.68 -38.50 4.01
N GLN A 628 12.95 -37.89 4.95
CA GLN A 628 11.95 -36.84 4.62
C GLN A 628 12.59 -35.61 3.96
N VAL A 629 13.74 -35.13 4.45
CA VAL A 629 14.50 -34.04 3.80
C VAL A 629 14.79 -34.36 2.34
N ARG A 630 15.21 -35.60 2.05
CA ARG A 630 15.48 -36.03 0.67
C ARG A 630 14.22 -36.08 -0.19
N ALA A 631 13.09 -36.53 0.38
CA ALA A 631 11.81 -36.50 -0.33
C ALA A 631 11.37 -35.08 -0.68
N ILE A 632 11.39 -34.15 0.28
CA ILE A 632 11.05 -32.73 0.07
C ILE A 632 11.91 -32.09 -1.03
N LYS A 633 13.23 -32.33 -1.00
CA LYS A 633 14.15 -31.84 -2.02
C LYS A 633 13.89 -32.43 -3.41
N ASN A 634 13.58 -33.71 -3.49
CA ASN A 634 13.28 -34.37 -4.76
C ASN A 634 11.95 -33.88 -5.36
N GLU A 635 10.91 -33.67 -4.54
CA GLU A 635 9.63 -33.12 -4.96
C GLU A 635 9.80 -31.68 -5.50
N ARG A 636 10.61 -30.88 -4.84
CA ARG A 636 10.91 -29.51 -5.29
C ARG A 636 11.67 -29.51 -6.62
N SER A 637 12.66 -30.38 -6.79
CA SER A 637 13.41 -30.50 -8.05
C SER A 637 12.53 -31.02 -9.19
N ALA A 638 11.57 -31.90 -8.91
CA ALA A 638 10.59 -32.36 -9.89
C ALA A 638 9.61 -31.24 -10.30
N ALA A 639 9.17 -30.43 -9.34
CA ALA A 639 8.27 -29.30 -9.62
C ALA A 639 8.95 -28.23 -10.49
N THR A 640 10.21 -27.89 -10.23
CA THR A 640 10.98 -26.95 -11.07
C THR A 640 11.26 -27.50 -12.47
N SER A 641 11.47 -28.80 -12.62
CA SER A 641 11.68 -29.42 -13.95
C SER A 641 10.40 -29.54 -14.78
N THR A 642 9.23 -29.57 -14.15
CA THR A 642 7.94 -29.57 -14.86
C THR A 642 7.55 -28.18 -15.36
N ASP A 643 7.95 -27.12 -14.65
CA ASP A 643 7.78 -25.73 -15.13
C ASP A 643 8.70 -25.42 -16.33
N ASP A 644 9.96 -25.89 -16.31
CA ASP A 644 10.89 -25.73 -17.44
C ASP A 644 10.45 -26.51 -18.71
N HIS A 645 9.76 -27.66 -18.55
CA HIS A 645 9.27 -28.45 -19.68
C HIS A 645 7.91 -27.97 -20.23
N ALA A 646 7.14 -27.22 -19.45
CA ALA A 646 5.95 -26.57 -19.94
C ALA A 646 6.30 -25.38 -20.88
N ASP A 647 7.47 -24.79 -20.69
CA ASP A 647 7.97 -23.67 -21.51
C ASP A 647 8.62 -24.16 -22.82
N ASP A 648 9.19 -25.37 -22.87
CA ASP A 648 9.78 -25.95 -24.09
C ASP A 648 8.73 -26.59 -25.02
N GLY A 649 7.57 -26.99 -24.50
CA GLY A 649 6.45 -27.53 -25.30
C GLY A 649 5.68 -26.48 -26.11
N ALA A 650 5.87 -25.22 -25.81
CA ALA A 650 5.26 -24.09 -26.53
C ALA A 650 6.12 -23.55 -27.70
N LYS A 651 7.33 -24.11 -27.90
CA LYS A 651 8.28 -23.71 -28.95
C LYS A 651 8.38 -24.72 -30.11
N GLN A 652 7.49 -25.72 -30.17
CA GLN A 652 7.37 -26.62 -31.33
C GLN A 652 5.98 -26.41 -32.02
#